data_3a502e526ede5aa9033156babdfa3d02
#
_entry.id   3a502e526ede5aa9033156babdfa3d02
#
_cell.length_a   1.000
_cell.length_b   1.000
_cell.length_c   1.000
_cell.angle_alpha   90.00
_cell.angle_beta   90.00
_cell.angle_gamma   90.00
#
_symmetry.space_group_name_H-M   'P 1'
#
loop_
_entity.id
_entity.type
_entity.pdbx_description
1 polymer ?
#
loop_
_entity_poly.entity_id
_entity_poly.type
_entity_poly.pdbx_seq_one_letter_code
_entity_poly.pdbx_strand_id
1 'polypeptide(L)'
;MEALKKNKPPLLPVPSQSRTCSDGLSIDPTMVSQGTKRKRDHESSHSNIEPPLTTDMITEDARQILKRVTKNSNQINIGSRKKATIGIFGKSGEGKSSLLSAILGKKDLLPSGCFGACTAVVTQVEANLNDSNYKAEIELFSQEEWENELKDLFRNIKDESEDRNDDLFEIAVEKITALYGVDADQKTLEELKNDERFAEIKTYLSVSKKIISSSNLSEFTNDVASYIQHSESSSGGWYWPLVKSVTIMIPDCRELLEHIVLLDLPGTGDCNKIRDDLWKSKLRECSSVWIVSAINRAITDRDPWGILKHCIEELGPGGKCKRINFICTKTDEINTAAYIRSARLPRDQISEDKDQKKACILHRNDHAKTRVKEKFENSEIKKIFITDNQFQVFTVSSDAFFDHNLNLESSETEIPKLQDDLRNLNKSINRELTKDYVNKVKGTLLLIQSGQLDPDKKTIEMKVNIRNKFEENLRSSLIELDKYFDSIYNELEQHLSKGVEESVQFCVASTKAMIAPNKDGRGFHKILGALCKNYGCYWSKNWDVVLDLNKTLAKYLHKYIDEDFLKIFPVTGKTGKSVQEQIDKFSITQSDSAYPSCDILHYIQNFIEIEETKLKEALNRDIVDMKKDIYSSIKITILNQMASCYQQAAAVTGTGSMKIKQDLLISTVDNIKQDMFNKAKVEVLKMFNNLKLDVKNALESGLQEAIECSQSQTSKKKRMGKNVTTEKFK
;
A
#
# COMPACT_ATOMS: atom_id res chain seq x y z
N MET A 1 -44.84 -26.29 -29.38
CA MET A 1 -45.26 -26.79 -28.06
C MET A 1 -44.71 -25.80 -27.04
N GLU A 2 -45.46 -24.78 -26.80
CA GLU A 2 -46.51 -24.57 -25.79
C GLU A 2 -46.05 -24.83 -24.37
N ALA A 3 -46.21 -23.72 -23.64
CA ALA A 3 -46.56 -23.50 -22.25
C ALA A 3 -45.37 -23.46 -21.29
N LEU A 4 -45.14 -22.35 -20.58
CA LEU A 4 -45.97 -21.76 -19.56
C LEU A 4 -45.65 -20.30 -19.28
N LYS A 5 -46.69 -19.50 -19.27
CA LYS A 5 -46.78 -18.09 -18.80
C LYS A 5 -46.91 -18.00 -17.28
N LYS A 6 -46.54 -16.82 -16.80
CA LYS A 6 -46.99 -16.09 -15.56
C LYS A 6 -46.20 -16.38 -14.27
N ASN A 7 -45.54 -15.35 -13.71
CA ASN A 7 -46.17 -14.43 -12.76
C ASN A 7 -45.24 -13.23 -12.45
N LYS A 8 -45.76 -12.03 -12.66
CA LYS A 8 -45.27 -10.76 -12.07
C LYS A 8 -46.00 -10.53 -10.75
N PRO A 9 -45.35 -9.99 -9.68
CA PRO A 9 -46.06 -9.29 -8.62
C PRO A 9 -46.02 -7.75 -8.80
N PRO A 10 -46.94 -7.02 -8.12
CA PRO A 10 -47.43 -5.72 -8.56
C PRO A 10 -46.64 -4.52 -8.00
N LEU A 11 -46.74 -3.44 -8.78
CA LEU A 11 -46.32 -2.07 -8.46
C LEU A 11 -47.26 -1.46 -7.41
N LEU A 12 -46.71 -0.74 -6.44
CA LEU A 12 -47.43 0.24 -5.61
C LEU A 12 -46.91 1.66 -5.86
N PRO A 13 -47.73 2.69 -5.67
CA PRO A 13 -47.71 3.90 -6.44
C PRO A 13 -46.93 5.08 -5.84
N VAL A 14 -46.48 5.94 -6.74
CA VAL A 14 -45.87 7.25 -6.51
C VAL A 14 -46.99 8.26 -6.14
N PRO A 15 -46.80 9.21 -5.23
CA PRO A 15 -47.58 10.46 -5.21
C PRO A 15 -46.77 11.59 -5.86
N SER A 16 -47.46 12.25 -6.75
CA SER A 16 -47.10 13.39 -7.54
C SER A 16 -47.18 14.71 -6.79
N GLN A 17 -46.22 15.58 -7.11
CA GLN A 17 -46.24 17.04 -7.31
C GLN A 17 -47.33 17.93 -6.65
N SER A 18 -46.91 19.03 -6.04
CA SER A 18 -47.16 20.37 -6.58
C SER A 18 -46.57 21.52 -5.77
N ARG A 19 -45.83 22.37 -6.49
CA ARG A 19 -45.91 23.83 -6.64
C ARG A 19 -45.51 24.74 -5.49
N THR A 20 -44.40 25.42 -5.72
CA THR A 20 -44.16 26.89 -5.86
C THR A 20 -44.89 27.84 -4.92
N CYS A 21 -44.17 28.66 -4.19
CA CYS A 21 -44.05 30.11 -4.40
C CYS A 21 -43.07 30.74 -3.38
N SER A 22 -42.33 31.64 -3.92
CA SER A 22 -41.52 32.73 -3.43
C SER A 22 -42.15 33.53 -2.28
N ASP A 23 -41.36 34.06 -1.39
CA ASP A 23 -41.01 35.44 -1.22
C ASP A 23 -40.31 35.68 0.12
N GLY A 24 -39.30 36.50 0.08
CA GLY A 24 -38.47 36.91 1.17
C GLY A 24 -39.17 37.88 2.15
N LEU A 25 -38.50 38.04 3.26
CA LEU A 25 -38.35 39.34 3.93
C LEU A 25 -37.45 39.19 5.16
N SER A 26 -36.40 39.92 5.17
CA SER A 26 -35.57 40.29 6.31
C SER A 26 -36.35 41.14 7.31
N ILE A 27 -36.10 40.95 8.60
CA ILE A 27 -36.18 42.02 9.60
C ILE A 27 -35.30 41.65 10.80
N ASP A 28 -34.41 42.55 11.15
CA ASP A 28 -33.55 42.66 12.31
C ASP A 28 -34.21 43.59 13.37
N PRO A 29 -33.57 43.93 14.47
CA PRO A 29 -33.96 43.58 15.83
C PRO A 29 -34.55 44.77 16.66
N THR A 30 -34.55 44.54 17.99
CA THR A 30 -34.83 45.47 19.10
C THR A 30 -36.26 45.66 19.56
N MET A 31 -36.45 45.43 20.85
CA MET A 31 -36.92 46.34 21.88
C MET A 31 -37.40 45.63 23.14
N VAL A 32 -36.69 45.81 24.19
CA VAL A 32 -37.03 46.26 25.55
C VAL A 32 -38.51 46.37 25.91
N SER A 33 -38.93 45.74 27.01
CA SER A 33 -39.84 46.34 27.95
C SER A 33 -39.83 45.66 29.33
N GLN A 34 -39.86 46.55 30.32
CA GLN A 34 -39.80 46.45 31.77
C GLN A 34 -41.11 45.99 32.43
N GLY A 35 -40.95 45.57 33.70
CA GLY A 35 -41.93 45.71 34.76
C GLY A 35 -42.43 44.39 35.33
N THR A 36 -42.52 44.08 36.58
CA THR A 36 -42.68 44.87 37.83
C THR A 36 -42.43 43.92 39.00
N LYS A 37 -41.99 44.52 40.11
CA LYS A 37 -41.75 43.94 41.45
C LYS A 37 -43.03 43.39 42.09
N ARG A 38 -42.89 42.30 42.87
CA ARG A 38 -43.57 42.16 44.16
C ARG A 38 -42.73 41.38 45.16
N LYS A 39 -42.41 42.01 46.30
CA LYS A 39 -41.85 41.48 47.52
C LYS A 39 -42.89 40.58 48.22
N ARG A 40 -42.36 39.55 48.87
CA ARG A 40 -42.79 39.06 50.17
C ARG A 40 -41.68 38.38 50.91
N ASP A 41 -41.35 38.87 52.08
CA ASP A 41 -40.47 38.38 53.11
C ASP A 41 -41.09 37.14 53.79
N HIS A 42 -40.27 36.13 54.15
CA HIS A 42 -40.27 35.45 55.44
C HIS A 42 -39.03 34.49 55.58
N GLU A 43 -38.19 34.83 56.51
CA GLU A 43 -37.45 34.11 57.56
C GLU A 43 -36.86 32.70 57.24
N SER A 44 -35.55 32.73 57.29
CA SER A 44 -34.52 31.95 57.98
C SER A 44 -34.78 30.49 58.37
N SER A 45 -33.98 29.62 57.77
CA SER A 45 -33.31 28.52 58.46
C SER A 45 -31.95 28.24 57.80
N HIS A 46 -30.90 28.30 58.61
CA HIS A 46 -29.53 27.99 58.21
C HIS A 46 -29.37 26.51 57.80
N SER A 47 -29.03 26.30 56.56
CA SER A 47 -28.34 25.08 56.12
C SER A 47 -27.13 25.52 55.29
N ASN A 48 -25.95 25.06 55.71
CA ASN A 48 -24.68 25.26 55.01
C ASN A 48 -24.79 24.64 53.61
N ILE A 49 -24.99 25.49 52.60
CA ILE A 49 -24.86 25.11 51.20
C ILE A 49 -23.47 25.62 50.78
N GLU A 50 -22.57 24.64 50.50
CA GLU A 50 -21.31 24.94 49.81
C GLU A 50 -21.61 25.66 48.47
N PRO A 51 -20.78 26.63 48.06
CA PRO A 51 -20.99 27.32 46.80
C PRO A 51 -20.92 26.35 45.62
N PRO A 52 -21.78 26.52 44.59
CA PRO A 52 -21.75 25.69 43.40
C PRO A 52 -20.40 25.81 42.72
N LEU A 53 -19.83 24.67 42.36
CA LEU A 53 -18.60 24.57 41.56
C LEU A 53 -18.67 25.54 40.39
N THR A 54 -17.77 26.51 40.35
CA THR A 54 -17.74 27.50 39.27
C THR A 54 -17.39 26.81 37.95
N THR A 55 -18.03 27.23 36.88
CA THR A 55 -17.80 26.74 35.49
C THR A 55 -16.32 26.72 35.10
N ASP A 56 -15.48 27.53 35.74
CA ASP A 56 -14.04 27.61 35.53
C ASP A 56 -13.25 26.39 36.08
N MET A 57 -13.70 25.76 37.16
CA MET A 57 -13.04 24.53 37.67
C MET A 57 -13.34 23.32 36.77
N ILE A 58 -14.54 23.23 36.22
CA ILE A 58 -14.94 22.16 35.30
C ILE A 58 -14.18 22.28 33.97
N THR A 59 -13.95 23.51 33.51
CA THR A 59 -13.18 23.79 32.28
C THR A 59 -11.70 23.48 32.43
N GLU A 60 -11.08 23.69 33.60
CA GLU A 60 -9.66 23.40 33.79
C GLU A 60 -9.39 21.91 33.91
N ASP A 61 -10.23 21.14 34.59
CA ASP A 61 -10.12 19.68 34.64
C ASP A 61 -10.37 19.04 33.26
N ALA A 62 -11.39 19.53 32.52
CA ALA A 62 -11.62 19.14 31.13
C ALA A 62 -10.42 19.50 30.22
N ARG A 63 -9.79 20.66 30.40
CA ARG A 63 -8.55 21.05 29.68
C ARG A 63 -7.37 20.18 30.05
N GLN A 64 -7.20 19.77 31.31
CA GLN A 64 -6.10 18.89 31.71
C GLN A 64 -6.30 17.47 31.18
N ILE A 65 -7.53 16.96 31.18
CA ILE A 65 -7.89 15.67 30.56
C ILE A 65 -7.65 15.76 29.05
N LEU A 66 -8.10 16.84 28.41
CA LEU A 66 -7.88 17.08 26.98
C LEU A 66 -6.37 17.18 26.65
N LYS A 67 -5.57 17.88 27.48
CA LYS A 67 -4.10 17.96 27.31
C LYS A 67 -3.43 16.60 27.46
N ARG A 68 -3.88 15.73 28.36
CA ARG A 68 -3.35 14.37 28.52
C ARG A 68 -3.76 13.48 27.33
N VAL A 69 -5.01 13.54 26.92
CA VAL A 69 -5.53 12.85 25.73
C VAL A 69 -4.82 13.35 24.46
N THR A 70 -4.53 14.67 24.37
CA THR A 70 -3.77 15.24 23.23
C THR A 70 -2.28 14.90 23.30
N LYS A 71 -1.69 14.79 24.49
CA LYS A 71 -0.28 14.36 24.64
C LYS A 71 -0.11 12.89 24.27
N ASN A 72 -1.06 12.04 24.64
CA ASN A 72 -1.08 10.63 24.23
C ASN A 72 -1.51 10.47 22.76
N SER A 73 -2.31 11.41 22.19
CA SER A 73 -2.66 11.40 20.79
C SER A 73 -1.56 11.92 19.87
N ASN A 74 -0.57 12.65 20.38
CA ASN A 74 0.63 12.99 19.61
C ASN A 74 1.57 11.78 19.46
N GLN A 75 1.41 10.74 20.28
CA GLN A 75 2.06 9.43 20.07
C GLN A 75 1.22 8.51 19.13
N ILE A 76 -0.10 8.68 19.09
CA ILE A 76 -0.96 8.05 18.06
C ILE A 76 -1.21 9.12 16.99
N ASN A 77 -0.31 9.17 16.05
CA ASN A 77 -0.33 10.10 14.91
C ASN A 77 -1.60 9.86 14.06
N ILE A 78 -2.73 10.52 14.41
CA ILE A 78 -4.00 10.44 13.66
C ILE A 78 -3.81 11.00 12.24
N GLY A 79 -2.76 11.80 12.02
CA GLY A 79 -2.42 12.39 10.72
C GLY A 79 -1.55 11.54 9.82
N SER A 80 -1.00 10.40 10.29
CA SER A 80 -0.05 9.59 9.50
C SER A 80 -0.55 8.17 9.18
N ARG A 81 -1.87 7.97 9.08
CA ARG A 81 -2.33 6.70 8.51
C ARG A 81 -1.81 6.61 7.09
N LYS A 82 -1.02 5.57 6.82
CA LYS A 82 -0.44 5.31 5.50
C LYS A 82 -1.58 5.25 4.48
N LYS A 83 -1.55 6.09 3.45
CA LYS A 83 -2.55 6.08 2.39
C LYS A 83 -2.57 4.70 1.72
N ALA A 84 -3.72 4.27 1.21
CA ALA A 84 -3.81 3.05 0.43
C ALA A 84 -3.10 3.26 -0.91
N THR A 85 -2.15 2.42 -1.25
CA THR A 85 -1.37 2.52 -2.48
C THR A 85 -1.89 1.53 -3.52
N ILE A 86 -2.19 2.02 -4.72
CA ILE A 86 -2.59 1.24 -5.88
C ILE A 86 -1.46 1.28 -6.90
N GLY A 87 -0.81 0.14 -7.12
CA GLY A 87 0.25 0.02 -8.11
C GLY A 87 -0.29 -0.29 -9.51
N ILE A 88 0.12 0.47 -10.51
CA ILE A 88 -0.32 0.35 -11.91
C ILE A 88 0.85 -0.17 -12.75
N PHE A 89 0.66 -1.35 -13.33
CA PHE A 89 1.68 -2.11 -14.04
C PHE A 89 1.24 -2.40 -15.46
N GLY A 90 2.19 -2.45 -16.36
CA GLY A 90 1.98 -2.77 -17.76
C GLY A 90 3.17 -2.32 -18.60
N LYS A 91 3.31 -2.84 -19.81
CA LYS A 91 4.37 -2.41 -20.74
C LYS A 91 4.25 -0.94 -21.10
N SER A 92 5.35 -0.39 -21.58
CA SER A 92 5.32 0.92 -22.26
C SER A 92 4.36 0.89 -23.44
N GLY A 93 3.57 1.97 -23.61
CA GLY A 93 2.56 2.06 -24.69
C GLY A 93 1.23 1.35 -24.43
N GLU A 94 1.03 0.63 -23.32
CA GLU A 94 -0.24 -0.03 -22.97
C GLU A 94 -1.31 0.95 -22.42
N GLY A 95 -1.03 2.24 -22.34
CA GLY A 95 -2.00 3.27 -21.95
C GLY A 95 -2.13 3.52 -20.45
N LYS A 96 -1.11 3.22 -19.62
CA LYS A 96 -1.14 3.48 -18.17
C LYS A 96 -1.35 4.95 -17.83
N SER A 97 -0.52 5.83 -18.38
CA SER A 97 -0.59 7.28 -18.11
C SER A 97 -1.88 7.92 -18.67
N SER A 98 -2.36 7.46 -19.85
CA SER A 98 -3.64 7.88 -20.42
C SER A 98 -4.82 7.42 -19.54
N LEU A 99 -4.76 6.20 -18.99
CA LEU A 99 -5.75 5.67 -18.05
C LEU A 99 -5.82 6.54 -16.79
N LEU A 100 -4.67 6.88 -16.21
CA LEU A 100 -4.61 7.75 -15.04
C LEU A 100 -5.20 9.13 -15.31
N SER A 101 -4.84 9.75 -16.45
CA SER A 101 -5.39 11.02 -16.87
C SER A 101 -6.92 10.96 -17.04
N ALA A 102 -7.45 9.87 -17.60
CA ALA A 102 -8.90 9.67 -17.76
C ALA A 102 -9.62 9.47 -16.41
N ILE A 103 -9.08 8.66 -15.52
CA ILE A 103 -9.65 8.44 -14.19
C ILE A 103 -9.71 9.75 -13.39
N LEU A 104 -8.70 10.59 -13.52
CA LEU A 104 -8.60 11.87 -12.82
C LEU A 104 -9.38 12.99 -13.54
N GLY A 105 -9.95 12.71 -14.73
CA GLY A 105 -10.68 13.68 -15.51
C GLY A 105 -9.81 14.86 -16.01
N LYS A 106 -8.50 14.66 -16.08
CA LYS A 106 -7.52 15.68 -16.46
C LYS A 106 -6.76 15.18 -17.72
N LYS A 107 -7.22 15.64 -18.91
CA LYS A 107 -6.57 15.28 -20.15
C LYS A 107 -5.09 15.73 -20.12
N ASP A 108 -4.20 14.87 -20.58
CA ASP A 108 -2.75 15.14 -20.69
C ASP A 108 -2.04 15.48 -19.36
N LEU A 109 -2.59 15.05 -18.22
CA LEU A 109 -1.97 15.25 -16.91
C LEU A 109 -0.59 14.58 -16.78
N LEU A 110 -0.49 13.34 -17.27
CA LEU A 110 0.76 12.61 -17.34
C LEU A 110 1.20 12.54 -18.80
N PRO A 111 2.50 12.70 -19.08
CA PRO A 111 3.00 12.60 -20.44
C PRO A 111 2.62 11.22 -21.03
N SER A 112 1.83 11.22 -22.07
CA SER A 112 1.51 10.06 -22.88
C SER A 112 2.24 10.20 -24.21
N GLY A 113 3.25 9.37 -24.45
CA GLY A 113 4.16 9.62 -25.56
C GLY A 113 3.66 9.16 -26.91
N CYS A 114 4.10 9.89 -27.90
CA CYS A 114 3.93 9.51 -29.30
C CYS A 114 5.07 8.63 -29.83
N PHE A 115 6.26 8.68 -29.23
CA PHE A 115 7.45 7.89 -29.62
C PHE A 115 8.22 7.44 -28.37
N GLY A 116 8.52 6.15 -28.27
CA GLY A 116 9.37 5.58 -27.23
C GLY A 116 8.69 5.32 -25.86
N ALA A 117 9.48 4.95 -24.87
CA ALA A 117 9.04 4.71 -23.50
C ALA A 117 8.80 6.05 -22.78
N CYS A 118 7.54 6.37 -22.44
CA CYS A 118 7.20 7.69 -21.94
C CYS A 118 7.47 7.91 -20.48
N THR A 119 7.22 6.90 -19.63
CA THR A 119 7.39 7.02 -18.18
C THR A 119 8.70 6.36 -17.79
N ALA A 120 9.72 7.18 -17.53
CA ALA A 120 11.05 6.72 -17.14
C ALA A 120 11.25 6.63 -15.62
N VAL A 121 10.34 7.19 -14.83
CA VAL A 121 10.48 7.39 -13.39
C VAL A 121 9.23 6.93 -12.64
N VAL A 122 9.41 6.38 -11.45
CA VAL A 122 8.30 6.06 -10.55
C VAL A 122 7.52 7.33 -10.21
N THR A 123 6.25 7.38 -10.63
CA THR A 123 5.39 8.55 -10.41
C THR A 123 4.25 8.20 -9.48
N GLN A 124 4.13 8.95 -8.38
CA GLN A 124 3.02 8.85 -7.43
C GLN A 124 2.03 9.99 -7.71
N VAL A 125 0.74 9.67 -7.70
CA VAL A 125 -0.33 10.66 -7.89
C VAL A 125 -1.25 10.64 -6.69
N GLU A 126 -1.47 11.80 -6.08
CA GLU A 126 -2.33 11.97 -4.91
C GLU A 126 -3.09 13.30 -4.92
N ALA A 127 -4.06 13.47 -4.01
CA ALA A 127 -4.78 14.73 -3.90
C ALA A 127 -3.92 15.81 -3.22
N ASN A 128 -3.93 17.02 -3.80
CA ASN A 128 -3.50 18.22 -3.09
C ASN A 128 -4.64 18.68 -2.17
N LEU A 129 -4.41 18.55 -0.87
CA LEU A 129 -5.39 18.94 0.16
C LEU A 129 -5.11 20.33 0.75
N ASN A 130 -3.99 20.96 0.38
CA ASN A 130 -3.52 22.20 0.99
C ASN A 130 -3.93 23.44 0.22
N ASP A 131 -3.88 23.38 -1.10
CA ASP A 131 -4.22 24.49 -2.00
C ASP A 131 -4.80 23.98 -3.33
N SER A 132 -5.19 24.90 -4.20
CA SER A 132 -5.81 24.60 -5.51
C SER A 132 -4.81 24.49 -6.66
N ASN A 133 -3.51 24.38 -6.38
CA ASN A 133 -2.49 24.25 -7.40
C ASN A 133 -2.17 22.77 -7.71
N TYR A 134 -1.77 22.51 -8.94
CA TYR A 134 -1.01 21.31 -9.29
C TYR A 134 0.40 21.45 -8.70
N LYS A 135 0.89 20.41 -8.06
CA LYS A 135 2.20 20.44 -7.41
C LYS A 135 2.95 19.15 -7.68
N ALA A 136 4.20 19.24 -8.07
CA ALA A 136 5.11 18.11 -8.19
C ALA A 136 6.25 18.24 -7.20
N GLU A 137 6.47 17.20 -6.42
CA GLU A 137 7.64 17.03 -5.56
C GLU A 137 8.56 16.00 -6.22
N ILE A 138 9.73 16.43 -6.65
CA ILE A 138 10.71 15.65 -7.40
C ILE A 138 11.86 15.34 -6.45
N GLU A 139 12.05 14.08 -6.15
CA GLU A 139 13.15 13.58 -5.34
C GLU A 139 14.32 13.22 -6.22
N LEU A 140 15.47 13.84 -5.99
CA LEU A 140 16.67 13.68 -6.79
C LEU A 140 17.67 12.73 -6.11
N PHE A 141 18.56 12.11 -6.89
CA PHE A 141 19.73 11.44 -6.35
C PHE A 141 20.62 12.44 -5.61
N SER A 142 21.32 11.96 -4.58
CA SER A 142 22.42 12.71 -4.02
C SER A 142 23.59 12.74 -5.02
N GLN A 143 24.49 13.71 -4.86
CA GLN A 143 25.67 13.80 -5.70
C GLN A 143 26.49 12.51 -5.68
N GLU A 144 26.68 11.90 -4.50
CA GLU A 144 27.43 10.65 -4.33
C GLU A 144 26.72 9.46 -5.03
N GLU A 145 25.40 9.34 -4.87
CA GLU A 145 24.61 8.31 -5.54
C GLU A 145 24.72 8.43 -7.06
N TRP A 146 24.63 9.67 -7.57
CA TRP A 146 24.74 9.91 -9.01
C TRP A 146 26.16 9.63 -9.55
N GLU A 147 27.22 10.05 -8.83
CA GLU A 147 28.60 9.75 -9.25
C GLU A 147 28.89 8.23 -9.28
N ASN A 148 28.28 7.47 -8.39
CA ASN A 148 28.39 5.99 -8.41
C ASN A 148 27.59 5.39 -9.57
N GLU A 149 26.36 5.85 -9.80
CA GLU A 149 25.56 5.45 -10.95
C GLU A 149 26.29 5.76 -12.28
N LEU A 150 26.87 6.95 -12.42
CA LEU A 150 27.60 7.38 -13.59
C LEU A 150 28.81 6.45 -13.87
N LYS A 151 29.55 6.04 -12.84
CA LYS A 151 30.64 5.07 -12.99
C LYS A 151 30.15 3.72 -13.53
N ASP A 152 29.00 3.27 -13.06
CA ASP A 152 28.40 1.99 -13.49
C ASP A 152 27.86 2.11 -14.93
N LEU A 153 27.27 3.25 -15.31
CA LEU A 153 26.84 3.53 -16.69
C LEU A 153 28.04 3.49 -17.66
N PHE A 154 29.12 4.21 -17.33
CA PHE A 154 30.35 4.19 -18.17
C PHE A 154 31.04 2.82 -18.22
N ARG A 155 30.94 2.02 -17.15
CA ARG A 155 31.42 0.64 -17.17
C ARG A 155 30.63 -0.21 -18.17
N ASN A 156 29.32 -0.03 -18.23
CA ASN A 156 28.46 -0.75 -19.18
C ASN A 156 28.68 -0.28 -20.63
N ILE A 157 28.95 1.02 -20.87
CA ILE A 157 29.23 1.56 -22.20
C ILE A 157 30.61 1.05 -22.73
N LYS A 158 31.61 1.02 -21.86
CA LYS A 158 32.97 0.59 -22.22
C LYS A 158 33.21 -0.92 -22.17
N ASP A 159 32.17 -1.71 -21.88
CA ASP A 159 32.28 -3.17 -21.86
C ASP A 159 32.30 -3.70 -23.29
N GLU A 160 33.52 -3.83 -23.88
CA GLU A 160 33.78 -4.41 -25.21
C GLU A 160 33.84 -5.94 -25.19
N SER A 161 33.57 -6.57 -24.04
CA SER A 161 33.65 -8.02 -23.92
C SER A 161 32.52 -8.70 -24.73
N GLU A 162 32.78 -9.94 -25.18
CA GLU A 162 31.74 -10.78 -25.79
C GLU A 162 30.57 -11.04 -24.84
N ASP A 163 30.76 -10.82 -23.54
CA ASP A 163 29.79 -10.97 -22.45
C ASP A 163 28.99 -9.68 -22.18
N ARG A 164 29.13 -8.64 -23.02
CA ARG A 164 28.43 -7.36 -22.86
C ARG A 164 26.90 -7.60 -22.83
N ASN A 165 26.24 -7.00 -21.84
CA ASN A 165 24.79 -6.98 -21.77
C ASN A 165 24.28 -5.81 -22.60
N ASP A 166 23.65 -6.10 -23.76
CA ASP A 166 23.17 -5.09 -24.70
C ASP A 166 22.05 -4.24 -24.07
N ASP A 167 21.17 -4.82 -23.25
CA ASP A 167 20.11 -4.07 -22.55
C ASP A 167 20.70 -3.01 -21.59
N LEU A 168 21.75 -3.36 -20.82
CA LEU A 168 22.41 -2.41 -19.92
C LEU A 168 23.23 -1.35 -20.67
N PHE A 169 23.78 -1.72 -21.82
CA PHE A 169 24.45 -0.79 -22.69
C PHE A 169 23.48 0.27 -23.26
N GLU A 170 22.35 -0.18 -23.84
CA GLU A 170 21.34 0.72 -24.39
C GLU A 170 20.80 1.70 -23.33
N ILE A 171 20.48 1.21 -22.13
CA ILE A 171 20.05 2.05 -21.01
C ILE A 171 21.12 3.05 -20.60
N ALA A 172 22.38 2.65 -20.59
CA ALA A 172 23.48 3.53 -20.20
C ALA A 172 23.68 4.66 -21.23
N VAL A 173 23.62 4.33 -22.52
CA VAL A 173 23.65 5.32 -23.62
C VAL A 173 22.46 6.26 -23.51
N GLU A 174 21.25 5.74 -23.35
CA GLU A 174 20.02 6.51 -23.21
C GLU A 174 20.10 7.55 -22.08
N LYS A 175 20.55 7.15 -20.89
CA LYS A 175 20.67 8.05 -19.73
C LYS A 175 21.71 9.15 -19.93
N ILE A 176 22.88 8.78 -20.47
CA ILE A 176 23.96 9.74 -20.68
C ILE A 176 23.57 10.73 -21.78
N THR A 177 22.99 10.25 -22.87
CA THR A 177 22.53 11.09 -23.98
C THR A 177 21.41 12.03 -23.54
N ALA A 178 20.48 11.56 -22.72
CA ALA A 178 19.38 12.39 -22.19
C ALA A 178 19.90 13.60 -21.40
N LEU A 179 20.95 13.42 -20.61
CA LEU A 179 21.50 14.49 -19.76
C LEU A 179 22.52 15.37 -20.51
N TYR A 180 23.44 14.73 -21.20
CA TYR A 180 24.62 15.41 -21.74
C TYR A 180 24.55 15.65 -23.27
N GLY A 181 23.54 15.10 -23.94
CA GLY A 181 23.32 15.24 -25.38
C GLY A 181 23.88 14.08 -26.19
N VAL A 182 23.62 14.11 -27.52
CA VAL A 182 24.15 13.16 -28.51
C VAL A 182 25.67 13.15 -28.41
N ASP A 183 26.34 12.09 -28.70
CA ASP A 183 27.80 11.93 -28.62
C ASP A 183 28.39 11.91 -27.18
N ALA A 184 27.61 12.12 -26.16
CA ALA A 184 28.10 12.05 -24.78
C ALA A 184 28.52 10.62 -24.36
N ASP A 185 27.93 9.59 -24.98
CA ASP A 185 28.28 8.18 -24.84
C ASP A 185 29.65 7.83 -25.42
N GLN A 186 30.16 8.64 -26.38
CA GLN A 186 31.48 8.48 -26.99
C GLN A 186 32.59 9.09 -26.14
N LYS A 187 32.27 10.01 -25.22
CA LYS A 187 33.23 10.67 -24.32
C LYS A 187 33.73 9.69 -23.24
N THR A 188 34.89 9.98 -22.70
CA THR A 188 35.35 9.33 -21.48
C THR A 188 34.72 9.99 -20.26
N LEU A 189 34.69 9.28 -19.13
CA LEU A 189 34.18 9.83 -17.87
C LEU A 189 34.95 11.12 -17.44
N GLU A 190 36.24 11.17 -17.71
CA GLU A 190 37.09 12.34 -17.43
C GLU A 190 36.75 13.54 -18.32
N GLU A 191 36.51 13.29 -19.63
CA GLU A 191 36.06 14.33 -20.56
C GLU A 191 34.69 14.86 -20.19
N LEU A 192 33.79 13.97 -19.76
CA LEU A 192 32.45 14.34 -19.32
C LEU A 192 32.50 15.21 -18.03
N LYS A 193 33.41 14.92 -17.11
CA LYS A 193 33.58 15.72 -15.88
C LYS A 193 34.07 17.13 -16.14
N ASN A 194 34.73 17.36 -17.26
CA ASN A 194 35.20 18.67 -17.70
C ASN A 194 34.16 19.45 -18.54
N ASP A 195 33.00 18.85 -18.82
CA ASP A 195 31.91 19.49 -19.54
C ASP A 195 31.15 20.49 -18.63
N GLU A 196 30.76 21.65 -19.20
CA GLU A 196 29.99 22.65 -18.43
C GLU A 196 28.69 22.08 -17.85
N ARG A 197 28.01 21.17 -18.57
CA ARG A 197 26.80 20.50 -18.11
C ARG A 197 27.02 19.63 -16.89
N PHE A 198 28.23 19.07 -16.72
CA PHE A 198 28.54 18.31 -15.52
C PHE A 198 28.52 19.19 -14.28
N ALA A 199 29.06 20.42 -14.37
CA ALA A 199 29.04 21.40 -13.28
C ALA A 199 27.59 21.88 -12.98
N GLU A 200 26.77 22.08 -14.02
CA GLU A 200 25.35 22.40 -13.86
C GLU A 200 24.58 21.28 -13.15
N ILE A 201 24.76 20.03 -13.58
CA ILE A 201 24.13 18.85 -12.95
C ILE A 201 24.56 18.70 -11.51
N LYS A 202 25.83 18.91 -11.21
CA LYS A 202 26.36 18.86 -9.84
C LYS A 202 25.71 19.92 -8.95
N THR A 203 25.57 21.14 -9.46
CA THR A 203 24.85 22.22 -8.77
C THR A 203 23.37 21.85 -8.57
N TYR A 204 22.78 21.24 -9.57
CA TYR A 204 21.39 20.78 -9.54
C TYR A 204 21.14 19.70 -8.46
N LEU A 205 22.06 18.77 -8.32
CA LEU A 205 22.03 17.70 -7.30
C LEU A 205 22.39 18.18 -5.88
N SER A 206 22.77 19.46 -5.70
CA SER A 206 22.95 20.02 -4.37
C SER A 206 21.63 20.13 -3.59
N VAL A 207 20.50 20.08 -4.29
CA VAL A 207 19.15 20.11 -3.74
C VAL A 207 18.58 18.68 -3.81
N SER A 208 18.28 18.06 -2.65
CA SER A 208 17.72 16.71 -2.61
C SER A 208 16.28 16.62 -3.13
N LYS A 209 15.56 17.75 -3.13
CA LYS A 209 14.14 17.82 -3.50
C LYS A 209 13.83 19.10 -4.25
N LYS A 210 13.17 18.99 -5.42
CA LYS A 210 12.66 20.13 -6.20
C LYS A 210 11.13 20.12 -6.15
N ILE A 211 10.54 21.32 -6.05
CA ILE A 211 9.10 21.53 -6.05
C ILE A 211 8.73 22.38 -7.26
N ILE A 212 7.75 21.92 -8.05
CA ILE A 212 7.12 22.65 -9.14
C ILE A 212 5.66 22.84 -8.77
N SER A 213 5.11 24.06 -8.97
CA SER A 213 3.71 24.36 -8.65
C SER A 213 3.15 25.35 -9.66
N SER A 214 2.00 25.05 -10.24
CA SER A 214 1.23 25.96 -11.12
C SER A 214 -0.26 25.74 -10.95
N SER A 215 -1.06 26.80 -11.13
CA SER A 215 -2.52 26.72 -11.21
C SER A 215 -3.00 26.26 -12.59
N ASN A 216 -2.15 26.35 -13.61
CA ASN A 216 -2.46 25.96 -14.97
C ASN A 216 -1.90 24.56 -15.27
N LEU A 217 -2.78 23.64 -15.70
CA LEU A 217 -2.40 22.25 -15.99
C LEU A 217 -1.36 22.17 -17.13
N SER A 218 -1.54 22.91 -18.23
CA SER A 218 -0.64 22.83 -19.38
C SER A 218 0.76 23.37 -19.07
N GLU A 219 0.86 24.42 -18.27
CA GLU A 219 2.12 24.96 -17.80
C GLU A 219 2.80 23.95 -16.87
N PHE A 220 2.04 23.42 -15.90
CA PHE A 220 2.52 22.41 -14.96
C PHE A 220 3.08 21.16 -15.66
N THR A 221 2.33 20.62 -16.65
CA THR A 221 2.75 19.41 -17.36
C THR A 221 4.01 19.64 -18.21
N ASN A 222 4.16 20.82 -18.82
CA ASN A 222 5.36 21.18 -19.54
C ASN A 222 6.58 21.26 -18.63
N ASP A 223 6.43 21.88 -17.46
CA ASP A 223 7.53 22.05 -16.49
C ASP A 223 7.98 20.71 -15.88
N VAL A 224 7.05 19.78 -15.71
CA VAL A 224 7.33 18.45 -15.10
C VAL A 224 7.83 17.45 -16.13
N ALA A 225 7.55 17.64 -17.41
CA ALA A 225 7.85 16.69 -18.49
C ALA A 225 9.31 16.22 -18.49
N SER A 226 10.28 17.15 -18.36
CA SER A 226 11.72 16.84 -18.38
C SER A 226 12.20 15.93 -17.25
N TYR A 227 11.41 15.77 -16.18
CA TYR A 227 11.71 14.93 -15.02
C TYR A 227 11.06 13.55 -15.06
N ILE A 228 10.05 13.38 -15.89
CA ILE A 228 9.25 12.13 -15.92
C ILE A 228 9.44 11.41 -17.24
N GLN A 229 9.59 12.16 -18.34
CA GLN A 229 9.51 11.65 -19.69
C GLN A 229 10.90 11.45 -20.30
N HIS A 230 11.07 10.36 -21.05
CA HIS A 230 12.14 10.19 -22.01
C HIS A 230 11.74 10.84 -23.34
N SER A 231 12.66 11.52 -23.98
CA SER A 231 12.49 12.04 -25.35
C SER A 231 13.71 11.69 -26.20
N GLU A 232 13.45 11.21 -27.41
CA GLU A 232 14.48 10.93 -28.39
C GLU A 232 15.09 12.19 -28.99
N SER A 233 14.56 13.39 -28.71
CA SER A 233 15.13 14.64 -29.20
C SER A 233 16.39 15.00 -28.43
N SER A 234 17.46 14.97 -29.09
CA SER A 234 18.84 14.75 -28.70
C SER A 234 19.63 15.97 -28.27
N SER A 235 18.99 17.05 -27.83
CA SER A 235 19.72 18.27 -27.42
C SER A 235 20.24 18.27 -25.97
N GLY A 236 19.97 17.20 -25.20
CA GLY A 236 20.21 17.13 -23.75
C GLY A 236 19.18 17.95 -22.95
N GLY A 237 19.33 17.98 -21.61
CA GLY A 237 18.41 18.74 -20.75
C GLY A 237 17.19 17.96 -20.26
N TRP A 238 17.18 16.66 -20.44
CA TRP A 238 16.21 15.77 -19.86
C TRP A 238 16.74 15.23 -18.53
N TYR A 239 16.13 15.65 -17.42
CA TYR A 239 16.64 15.39 -16.06
C TYR A 239 16.12 14.10 -15.45
N TRP A 240 15.26 13.35 -16.14
CA TRP A 240 14.72 12.07 -15.62
C TRP A 240 15.78 11.06 -15.12
N PRO A 241 17.03 11.01 -15.67
CA PRO A 241 18.04 10.11 -15.13
C PRO A 241 18.47 10.44 -13.70
N LEU A 242 18.31 11.70 -13.27
CA LEU A 242 18.67 12.19 -11.94
C LEU A 242 17.55 12.02 -10.90
N VAL A 243 16.37 11.55 -11.32
CA VAL A 243 15.17 11.51 -10.48
C VAL A 243 15.00 10.13 -9.85
N LYS A 244 14.80 10.09 -8.53
CA LYS A 244 14.42 8.88 -7.79
C LYS A 244 12.92 8.60 -7.91
N SER A 245 12.12 9.63 -7.61
CA SER A 245 10.66 9.54 -7.66
C SER A 245 10.04 10.90 -7.86
N VAL A 246 8.82 10.93 -8.41
CA VAL A 246 8.00 12.13 -8.54
C VAL A 246 6.68 11.91 -7.83
N THR A 247 6.27 12.86 -6.97
CA THR A 247 4.95 12.88 -6.37
C THR A 247 4.16 14.05 -6.95
N ILE A 248 3.10 13.74 -7.69
CA ILE A 248 2.18 14.71 -8.29
C ILE A 248 0.95 14.85 -7.39
N MET A 249 0.70 16.04 -6.91
CA MET A 249 -0.46 16.39 -6.10
C MET A 249 -1.44 17.19 -6.94
N ILE A 250 -2.69 16.72 -7.03
CA ILE A 250 -3.71 17.25 -7.93
C ILE A 250 -4.79 17.95 -7.10
N PRO A 251 -5.15 19.19 -7.44
CA PRO A 251 -6.27 19.88 -6.81
C PRO A 251 -7.60 19.22 -7.20
N ASP A 252 -8.63 19.47 -6.41
CA ASP A 252 -10.03 19.05 -6.64
C ASP A 252 -10.24 17.54 -6.82
N CYS A 253 -9.28 16.72 -6.39
CA CYS A 253 -9.36 15.25 -6.45
C CYS A 253 -9.61 14.58 -5.09
N ARG A 254 -10.04 15.34 -4.09
CA ARG A 254 -10.25 14.84 -2.72
C ARG A 254 -11.18 13.62 -2.67
N GLU A 255 -12.26 13.64 -3.41
CA GLU A 255 -13.26 12.56 -3.44
C GLU A 255 -12.66 11.22 -3.88
N LEU A 256 -11.68 11.25 -4.80
CA LEU A 256 -11.01 10.06 -5.34
C LEU A 256 -9.76 9.67 -4.55
N LEU A 257 -8.94 10.64 -4.14
CA LEU A 257 -7.56 10.42 -3.71
C LEU A 257 -7.22 10.94 -2.31
N GLU A 258 -8.19 11.33 -1.45
CA GLU A 258 -7.88 11.82 -0.09
C GLU A 258 -7.00 10.84 0.71
N HIS A 259 -7.32 9.55 0.62
CA HIS A 259 -6.63 8.47 1.33
C HIS A 259 -5.99 7.44 0.40
N ILE A 260 -5.85 7.76 -0.88
CA ILE A 260 -5.34 6.85 -1.91
C ILE A 260 -4.16 7.51 -2.63
N VAL A 261 -3.15 6.72 -2.93
CA VAL A 261 -2.04 7.06 -3.83
C VAL A 261 -2.09 6.13 -5.02
N LEU A 262 -2.09 6.68 -6.22
CA LEU A 262 -1.90 5.94 -7.47
C LEU A 262 -0.42 5.95 -7.82
N LEU A 263 0.15 4.78 -8.06
CA LEU A 263 1.57 4.60 -8.34
C LEU A 263 1.75 4.13 -9.78
N ASP A 264 2.18 5.02 -10.67
CA ASP A 264 2.57 4.68 -12.03
C ASP A 264 4.03 4.20 -12.04
N LEU A 265 4.21 2.95 -12.41
CA LEU A 265 5.52 2.34 -12.46
C LEU A 265 6.02 2.26 -13.90
N PRO A 266 7.30 2.58 -14.18
CA PRO A 266 7.90 2.41 -15.48
C PRO A 266 7.68 0.98 -16.00
N GLY A 267 7.60 0.80 -17.30
CA GLY A 267 7.42 -0.51 -17.90
C GLY A 267 8.49 -1.49 -17.36
N THR A 268 8.06 -2.71 -17.04
CA THR A 268 8.95 -3.78 -16.56
C THR A 268 9.94 -4.16 -17.66
N GLY A 269 11.06 -3.50 -17.70
CA GLY A 269 12.07 -3.67 -18.73
C GLY A 269 13.14 -2.59 -18.72
N ASP A 270 12.90 -1.52 -17.97
CA ASP A 270 13.90 -0.45 -17.81
C ASP A 270 14.77 -0.78 -16.58
N CYS A 271 15.67 -1.74 -16.75
CA CYS A 271 16.48 -2.34 -15.68
C CYS A 271 17.60 -1.41 -15.23
N ASN A 272 17.29 -0.51 -14.33
CA ASN A 272 18.29 0.11 -13.46
C ASN A 272 18.16 -0.48 -12.07
N LYS A 273 19.25 -1.02 -11.49
CA LYS A 273 19.25 -1.69 -10.19
C LYS A 273 18.63 -0.84 -9.08
N ILE A 274 18.97 0.45 -9.01
CA ILE A 274 18.45 1.36 -7.99
C ILE A 274 16.94 1.58 -8.18
N ARG A 275 16.48 1.68 -9.43
CA ARG A 275 15.05 1.81 -9.76
C ARG A 275 14.31 0.50 -9.56
N ASP A 276 14.92 -0.63 -9.84
CA ASP A 276 14.39 -1.96 -9.57
C ASP A 276 14.17 -2.18 -8.07
N ASP A 277 15.11 -1.79 -7.24
CA ASP A 277 14.95 -1.89 -5.79
C ASP A 277 13.88 -0.92 -5.27
N LEU A 278 13.79 0.27 -5.86
CA LEU A 278 12.78 1.26 -5.51
C LEU A 278 11.37 0.79 -5.88
N TRP A 279 11.13 0.28 -7.11
CA TRP A 279 9.81 -0.18 -7.49
C TRP A 279 9.40 -1.46 -6.75
N LYS A 280 10.31 -2.37 -6.44
CA LYS A 280 10.06 -3.54 -5.58
C LYS A 280 9.66 -3.11 -4.17
N SER A 281 10.36 -2.12 -3.61
CA SER A 281 9.99 -1.52 -2.33
C SER A 281 8.59 -0.91 -2.39
N LYS A 282 8.28 -0.14 -3.44
CA LYS A 282 6.95 0.47 -3.64
C LYS A 282 5.86 -0.54 -3.92
N LEU A 283 6.14 -1.59 -4.70
CA LEU A 283 5.21 -2.70 -4.90
C LEU A 283 4.79 -3.33 -3.57
N ARG A 284 5.73 -3.51 -2.68
CA ARG A 284 5.46 -4.04 -1.35
C ARG A 284 4.50 -3.16 -0.53
N GLU A 285 4.39 -1.90 -0.80
CA GLU A 285 3.44 -0.99 -0.16
C GLU A 285 2.04 -1.06 -0.75
N CYS A 286 1.86 -1.70 -1.94
CA CYS A 286 0.59 -1.73 -2.64
C CYS A 286 -0.45 -2.57 -1.92
N SER A 287 -1.63 -1.96 -1.70
CA SER A 287 -2.84 -2.62 -1.21
C SER A 287 -3.70 -3.19 -2.33
N SER A 288 -3.51 -2.70 -3.56
CA SER A 288 -4.16 -3.17 -4.79
C SER A 288 -3.19 -3.09 -5.96
N VAL A 289 -3.31 -4.02 -6.90
CA VAL A 289 -2.50 -4.10 -8.12
C VAL A 289 -3.42 -3.99 -9.34
N TRP A 290 -3.09 -3.08 -10.23
CA TRP A 290 -3.75 -2.90 -11.52
C TRP A 290 -2.81 -3.31 -12.64
N ILE A 291 -3.21 -4.34 -13.41
CA ILE A 291 -2.46 -4.79 -14.58
C ILE A 291 -3.13 -4.21 -15.82
N VAL A 292 -2.38 -3.40 -16.55
CA VAL A 292 -2.85 -2.68 -17.74
C VAL A 292 -2.28 -3.35 -18.99
N SER A 293 -3.16 -3.67 -19.93
CA SER A 293 -2.80 -4.26 -21.22
C SER A 293 -3.77 -3.83 -22.31
N ALA A 294 -3.28 -3.58 -23.52
CA ALA A 294 -4.17 -3.32 -24.65
C ALA A 294 -5.07 -4.54 -24.94
N ILE A 295 -6.36 -4.32 -25.20
CA ILE A 295 -7.38 -5.39 -25.30
C ILE A 295 -7.02 -6.46 -26.32
N ASN A 296 -6.39 -6.09 -27.43
CA ASN A 296 -5.98 -7.00 -28.49
C ASN A 296 -4.85 -7.95 -28.08
N ARG A 297 -4.12 -7.65 -26.99
CA ARG A 297 -3.00 -8.44 -26.47
C ARG A 297 -3.29 -9.06 -25.09
N ALA A 298 -4.31 -8.63 -24.40
CA ALA A 298 -4.61 -9.00 -23.02
C ALA A 298 -4.65 -10.53 -22.75
N ILE A 299 -5.05 -11.33 -23.71
CA ILE A 299 -5.15 -12.78 -23.60
C ILE A 299 -3.91 -13.47 -24.17
N THR A 300 -3.41 -13.01 -25.32
CA THR A 300 -2.37 -13.70 -26.10
C THR A 300 -0.96 -13.32 -25.66
N ASP A 301 -0.77 -12.08 -25.22
CA ASP A 301 0.53 -11.61 -24.74
C ASP A 301 0.86 -12.27 -23.38
N ARG A 302 2.12 -12.66 -23.22
CA ARG A 302 2.61 -13.29 -22.01
C ARG A 302 2.97 -12.26 -20.95
N ASP A 303 3.33 -11.04 -21.36
CA ASP A 303 3.90 -10.03 -20.47
C ASP A 303 2.94 -9.54 -19.38
N PRO A 304 1.65 -9.20 -19.65
CA PRO A 304 0.73 -8.80 -18.57
C PRO A 304 0.60 -9.89 -17.50
N TRP A 305 0.63 -11.16 -17.93
CA TRP A 305 0.53 -12.31 -17.03
C TRP A 305 1.85 -12.59 -16.30
N GLY A 306 2.98 -12.37 -16.97
CA GLY A 306 4.31 -12.41 -16.36
C GLY A 306 4.47 -11.34 -15.29
N ILE A 307 4.07 -10.10 -15.60
CA ILE A 307 4.05 -8.98 -14.65
C ILE A 307 3.14 -9.32 -13.47
N LEU A 308 1.92 -9.77 -13.72
CA LEU A 308 0.98 -10.17 -12.67
C LEU A 308 1.58 -11.25 -11.76
N LYS A 309 2.15 -12.29 -12.36
CA LYS A 309 2.82 -13.36 -11.62
C LYS A 309 3.95 -12.82 -10.75
N HIS A 310 4.82 -11.97 -11.31
CA HIS A 310 5.92 -11.36 -10.59
C HIS A 310 5.45 -10.46 -9.44
N CYS A 311 4.43 -9.62 -9.68
CA CYS A 311 3.82 -8.79 -8.63
C CYS A 311 3.30 -9.65 -7.47
N ILE A 312 2.59 -10.74 -7.76
CA ILE A 312 2.03 -11.63 -6.74
C ILE A 312 3.13 -12.38 -5.99
N GLU A 313 4.16 -12.83 -6.68
CA GLU A 313 5.30 -13.51 -6.07
C GLU A 313 6.11 -12.59 -5.15
N GLU A 314 6.30 -11.32 -5.52
CA GLU A 314 6.95 -10.31 -4.67
C GLU A 314 6.05 -9.87 -3.49
N LEU A 315 4.74 -9.85 -3.69
CA LEU A 315 3.79 -9.60 -2.60
C LEU A 315 3.71 -10.78 -1.63
N GLY A 316 3.97 -12.00 -2.12
CA GLY A 316 3.99 -13.23 -1.32
C GLY A 316 2.64 -13.60 -0.67
N PRO A 317 2.55 -14.76 -0.01
CA PRO A 317 1.36 -15.17 0.76
C PRO A 317 1.02 -14.21 1.89
N GLY A 318 2.00 -13.42 2.35
CA GLY A 318 1.83 -12.39 3.36
C GLY A 318 1.53 -11.00 2.82
N GLY A 319 1.33 -10.80 1.51
CA GLY A 319 1.19 -9.47 0.89
C GLY A 319 -0.04 -8.69 1.36
N LYS A 320 0.06 -7.35 1.26
CA LYS A 320 -1.06 -6.43 1.53
C LYS A 320 -2.11 -6.42 0.44
N CYS A 321 -1.81 -6.97 -0.74
CA CYS A 321 -2.69 -6.89 -1.90
C CYS A 321 -3.99 -7.65 -1.65
N LYS A 322 -5.06 -6.88 -1.48
CA LYS A 322 -6.41 -7.42 -1.28
C LYS A 322 -7.21 -7.51 -2.58
N ARG A 323 -6.76 -6.84 -3.65
CA ARG A 323 -7.51 -6.73 -4.90
C ARG A 323 -6.58 -6.60 -6.09
N ILE A 324 -6.93 -7.30 -7.16
CA ILE A 324 -6.27 -7.21 -8.47
C ILE A 324 -7.30 -6.77 -9.48
N ASN A 325 -7.01 -5.68 -10.21
CA ASN A 325 -7.79 -5.24 -11.34
C ASN A 325 -6.99 -5.48 -12.63
N PHE A 326 -7.53 -6.26 -13.55
CA PHE A 326 -6.97 -6.42 -14.88
C PHE A 326 -7.70 -5.47 -15.84
N ILE A 327 -6.97 -4.53 -16.42
CA ILE A 327 -7.55 -3.42 -17.18
C ILE A 327 -7.13 -3.56 -18.64
N CYS A 328 -8.09 -3.88 -19.49
CA CYS A 328 -7.92 -3.93 -20.94
C CYS A 328 -8.17 -2.54 -21.51
N THR A 329 -7.14 -1.89 -22.04
CA THR A 329 -7.18 -0.53 -22.61
C THR A 329 -7.42 -0.53 -24.12
N LYS A 330 -7.54 0.65 -24.71
CA LYS A 330 -7.65 0.91 -26.16
C LYS A 330 -8.85 0.18 -26.78
N THR A 331 -9.97 0.20 -26.05
CA THR A 331 -11.18 -0.52 -26.50
C THR A 331 -11.92 0.17 -27.63
N ASP A 332 -11.58 1.37 -28.00
CA ASP A 332 -12.03 2.12 -29.16
C ASP A 332 -11.31 1.71 -30.46
N GLU A 333 -10.09 1.18 -30.35
CA GLU A 333 -9.29 0.71 -31.47
C GLU A 333 -9.78 -0.65 -31.98
N ILE A 334 -10.62 -0.66 -33.01
CA ILE A 334 -11.11 -1.90 -33.62
C ILE A 334 -11.21 -1.76 -35.15
N ASN A 335 -10.76 -2.81 -35.85
CA ASN A 335 -11.10 -3.00 -37.24
C ASN A 335 -12.40 -3.82 -37.32
N THR A 336 -13.52 -3.14 -37.50
CA THR A 336 -14.87 -3.72 -37.45
C THR A 336 -15.04 -4.87 -38.43
N ALA A 337 -14.62 -4.69 -39.68
CA ALA A 337 -14.78 -5.72 -40.73
C ALA A 337 -13.93 -6.98 -40.43
N ALA A 338 -12.72 -6.80 -39.91
CA ALA A 338 -11.87 -7.92 -39.52
C ALA A 338 -12.44 -8.65 -38.28
N TYR A 339 -12.98 -7.87 -37.31
CA TYR A 339 -13.58 -8.45 -36.12
C TYR A 339 -14.84 -9.28 -36.39
N ILE A 340 -15.77 -8.76 -37.21
CA ILE A 340 -16.99 -9.48 -37.60
C ILE A 340 -16.63 -10.81 -38.25
N ARG A 341 -15.64 -10.84 -39.14
CA ARG A 341 -15.17 -12.07 -39.77
C ARG A 341 -14.57 -13.07 -38.78
N SER A 342 -13.71 -12.59 -37.88
CA SER A 342 -13.04 -13.45 -36.92
C SER A 342 -13.95 -13.99 -35.83
N ALA A 343 -14.91 -13.19 -35.38
CA ALA A 343 -15.90 -13.54 -34.36
C ALA A 343 -17.12 -14.27 -34.96
N ARG A 344 -17.20 -14.41 -36.31
CA ARG A 344 -18.33 -15.05 -37.06
C ARG A 344 -19.68 -14.44 -36.67
N LEU A 345 -19.76 -13.14 -36.49
CA LEU A 345 -20.99 -12.46 -36.11
C LEU A 345 -21.97 -12.44 -37.29
N PRO A 346 -23.26 -12.72 -37.07
CA PRO A 346 -24.30 -12.68 -38.14
C PRO A 346 -24.46 -11.23 -38.61
N ARG A 347 -24.46 -11.05 -39.94
CA ARG A 347 -24.53 -9.72 -40.55
C ARG A 347 -25.88 -9.03 -40.34
N ASP A 348 -26.93 -9.83 -40.13
CA ASP A 348 -28.32 -9.36 -40.04
C ASP A 348 -28.65 -8.74 -38.66
N GLN A 349 -27.78 -8.88 -37.66
CA GLN A 349 -27.98 -8.35 -36.33
C GLN A 349 -27.24 -7.03 -36.08
N ILE A 350 -26.47 -6.54 -37.04
CA ILE A 350 -25.61 -5.38 -36.87
C ILE A 350 -26.03 -4.35 -37.92
N SER A 351 -26.71 -3.27 -37.50
CA SER A 351 -27.07 -2.16 -38.37
C SER A 351 -25.85 -1.46 -38.98
N GLU A 352 -26.03 -0.82 -40.12
CA GLU A 352 -24.93 -0.16 -40.84
C GLU A 352 -24.45 1.12 -40.13
N ASP A 353 -23.15 1.42 -40.23
CA ASP A 353 -22.40 2.60 -39.77
C ASP A 353 -21.95 2.65 -38.30
N LYS A 354 -22.26 3.73 -37.60
CA LYS A 354 -21.71 4.05 -36.27
C LYS A 354 -22.10 3.04 -35.20
N ASP A 355 -23.29 2.51 -35.29
CA ASP A 355 -23.82 1.48 -34.37
C ASP A 355 -23.08 0.15 -34.50
N GLN A 356 -22.60 -0.19 -35.71
CA GLN A 356 -21.84 -1.40 -35.97
C GLN A 356 -20.49 -1.40 -35.23
N LYS A 357 -19.74 -0.28 -35.26
CA LYS A 357 -18.47 -0.16 -34.54
C LYS A 357 -18.69 -0.30 -33.03
N LYS A 358 -19.71 0.39 -32.49
CA LYS A 358 -20.08 0.33 -31.08
C LYS A 358 -20.45 -1.09 -30.65
N ALA A 359 -21.33 -1.77 -31.43
CA ALA A 359 -21.73 -3.14 -31.15
C ALA A 359 -20.53 -4.10 -31.15
N CYS A 360 -19.61 -3.96 -32.09
CA CYS A 360 -18.39 -4.77 -32.14
C CYS A 360 -17.46 -4.51 -30.94
N ILE A 361 -17.32 -3.26 -30.51
CA ILE A 361 -16.53 -2.90 -29.31
C ILE A 361 -17.12 -3.58 -28.08
N LEU A 362 -18.42 -3.42 -27.85
CA LEU A 362 -19.10 -3.97 -26.67
C LEU A 362 -19.05 -5.51 -26.65
N HIS A 363 -19.29 -6.16 -27.78
CA HIS A 363 -19.16 -7.61 -27.91
C HIS A 363 -17.73 -8.09 -27.61
N ARG A 364 -16.71 -7.41 -28.18
CA ARG A 364 -15.30 -7.74 -27.92
C ARG A 364 -14.95 -7.54 -26.45
N ASN A 365 -15.44 -6.47 -25.83
CA ASN A 365 -15.18 -6.16 -24.42
C ASN A 365 -15.72 -7.26 -23.50
N ASP A 366 -16.95 -7.74 -23.74
CA ASP A 366 -17.55 -8.82 -22.94
C ASP A 366 -16.79 -10.14 -23.14
N HIS A 367 -16.47 -10.46 -24.40
CA HIS A 367 -15.66 -11.64 -24.72
C HIS A 367 -14.28 -11.60 -24.05
N ALA A 368 -13.60 -10.45 -24.10
CA ALA A 368 -12.29 -10.27 -23.47
C ALA A 368 -12.35 -10.45 -21.95
N LYS A 369 -13.37 -9.89 -21.28
CA LYS A 369 -13.57 -10.07 -19.83
C LYS A 369 -13.73 -11.54 -19.46
N THR A 370 -14.55 -12.27 -20.20
CA THR A 370 -14.77 -13.72 -19.98
C THR A 370 -13.45 -14.47 -20.12
N ARG A 371 -12.73 -14.26 -21.21
CA ARG A 371 -11.47 -14.97 -21.49
C ARG A 371 -10.35 -14.63 -20.49
N VAL A 372 -10.25 -13.38 -20.06
CA VAL A 372 -9.26 -12.98 -19.03
C VAL A 372 -9.58 -13.63 -17.69
N LYS A 373 -10.86 -13.67 -17.28
CA LYS A 373 -11.29 -14.38 -16.06
C LYS A 373 -10.98 -15.87 -16.14
N GLU A 374 -11.33 -16.55 -17.23
CA GLU A 374 -11.00 -17.95 -17.44
C GLU A 374 -9.50 -18.23 -17.34
N LYS A 375 -8.66 -17.37 -17.94
CA LYS A 375 -7.19 -17.51 -17.87
C LYS A 375 -6.67 -17.32 -16.45
N PHE A 376 -7.23 -16.39 -15.67
CA PHE A 376 -6.89 -16.21 -14.27
C PHE A 376 -7.26 -17.43 -13.42
N GLU A 377 -8.50 -17.93 -13.56
CA GLU A 377 -8.98 -19.11 -12.82
C GLU A 377 -8.11 -20.36 -13.05
N ASN A 378 -7.59 -20.51 -14.28
CA ASN A 378 -6.71 -21.62 -14.65
C ASN A 378 -5.23 -21.37 -14.30
N SER A 379 -4.89 -20.25 -13.67
CA SER A 379 -3.50 -19.88 -13.34
C SER A 379 -3.09 -20.34 -11.94
N GLU A 380 -1.77 -20.53 -11.73
CA GLU A 380 -1.20 -20.77 -10.40
C GLU A 380 -1.45 -19.60 -9.43
N ILE A 381 -1.68 -18.40 -9.97
CA ILE A 381 -1.94 -17.18 -9.20
C ILE A 381 -3.23 -17.31 -8.39
N LYS A 382 -4.27 -17.94 -8.94
CA LYS A 382 -5.55 -18.17 -8.26
C LYS A 382 -5.39 -18.93 -6.94
N LYS A 383 -4.41 -19.81 -6.84
CA LYS A 383 -4.17 -20.58 -5.60
C LYS A 383 -3.78 -19.70 -4.40
N ILE A 384 -3.25 -18.51 -4.65
CA ILE A 384 -2.85 -17.54 -3.63
C ILE A 384 -4.05 -16.70 -3.16
N PHE A 385 -5.07 -16.55 -4.01
CA PHE A 385 -6.28 -15.75 -3.75
C PHE A 385 -7.48 -16.67 -3.50
N ILE A 386 -7.99 -16.66 -2.27
CA ILE A 386 -9.04 -17.59 -1.81
C ILE A 386 -10.45 -17.16 -2.23
N THR A 387 -10.67 -15.87 -2.53
CA THR A 387 -12.02 -15.33 -2.81
C THR A 387 -12.17 -14.76 -4.21
N ASP A 388 -13.29 -15.10 -4.88
CA ASP A 388 -13.58 -14.70 -6.26
C ASP A 388 -13.75 -13.19 -6.46
N ASN A 389 -14.07 -12.45 -5.42
CA ASN A 389 -14.27 -10.99 -5.47
C ASN A 389 -12.97 -10.18 -5.50
N GLN A 390 -11.81 -10.82 -5.46
CA GLN A 390 -10.52 -10.13 -5.42
C GLN A 390 -9.93 -9.83 -6.81
N PHE A 391 -10.41 -10.52 -7.85
CA PHE A 391 -9.99 -10.30 -9.23
C PHE A 391 -11.11 -9.70 -10.06
N GLN A 392 -10.88 -8.50 -10.60
CA GLN A 392 -11.85 -7.80 -11.46
C GLN A 392 -11.23 -7.49 -12.81
N VAL A 393 -12.06 -7.49 -13.85
CA VAL A 393 -11.63 -7.17 -15.23
C VAL A 393 -12.43 -5.99 -15.74
N PHE A 394 -11.70 -4.97 -16.19
CA PHE A 394 -12.26 -3.77 -16.81
C PHE A 394 -11.82 -3.67 -18.27
N THR A 395 -12.67 -3.07 -19.09
CA THR A 395 -12.40 -2.81 -20.52
C THR A 395 -12.60 -1.33 -20.77
N VAL A 396 -11.50 -0.58 -20.91
CA VAL A 396 -11.54 0.88 -20.89
C VAL A 396 -11.06 1.54 -22.16
N SER A 397 -11.64 2.68 -22.50
CA SER A 397 -11.12 3.61 -23.50
C SER A 397 -10.89 4.96 -22.86
N SER A 398 -9.64 5.34 -22.71
CA SER A 398 -9.27 6.68 -22.22
C SER A 398 -9.53 7.77 -23.25
N ASP A 399 -9.32 7.46 -24.52
CA ASP A 399 -9.51 8.42 -25.61
C ASP A 399 -11.00 8.71 -25.84
N ALA A 400 -11.85 7.66 -25.88
CA ALA A 400 -13.30 7.84 -26.00
C ALA A 400 -13.95 8.50 -24.79
N PHE A 401 -13.30 8.45 -23.61
CA PHE A 401 -13.78 9.17 -22.42
C PHE A 401 -13.66 10.70 -22.60
N PHE A 402 -12.63 11.17 -23.29
CA PHE A 402 -12.42 12.59 -23.56
C PHE A 402 -12.99 13.05 -24.92
N ASP A 403 -13.10 12.14 -25.90
CA ASP A 403 -13.59 12.46 -27.24
C ASP A 403 -14.88 11.68 -27.54
N HIS A 404 -16.00 12.36 -27.44
CA HIS A 404 -17.33 11.79 -27.70
C HIS A 404 -17.58 11.40 -29.18
N ASN A 405 -16.67 11.78 -30.10
CA ASN A 405 -16.76 11.40 -31.51
C ASN A 405 -16.38 9.92 -31.75
N LEU A 406 -15.81 9.24 -30.77
CA LEU A 406 -15.35 7.85 -30.89
C LEU A 406 -16.46 6.79 -30.68
N ASN A 407 -17.73 7.17 -30.76
CA ASN A 407 -18.92 6.29 -30.75
C ASN A 407 -19.11 5.47 -29.47
N LEU A 408 -18.53 5.86 -28.35
CA LEU A 408 -18.78 5.31 -27.02
C LEU A 408 -19.30 6.42 -26.10
N GLU A 409 -20.35 6.11 -25.36
CA GLU A 409 -20.76 6.98 -24.27
C GLU A 409 -19.80 6.86 -23.08
N SER A 410 -19.71 7.89 -22.27
CA SER A 410 -18.80 7.91 -21.12
C SER A 410 -19.00 6.68 -20.20
N SER A 411 -20.24 6.24 -20.01
CA SER A 411 -20.57 5.04 -19.21
C SER A 411 -20.03 3.74 -19.82
N GLU A 412 -19.92 3.66 -21.16
CA GLU A 412 -19.46 2.49 -21.90
C GLU A 412 -17.93 2.40 -21.95
N THR A 413 -17.23 3.49 -21.65
CA THR A 413 -15.77 3.49 -21.53
C THR A 413 -15.26 2.81 -20.28
N GLU A 414 -16.13 2.48 -19.32
CA GLU A 414 -15.86 1.93 -17.99
C GLU A 414 -14.91 2.79 -17.12
N ILE A 415 -14.48 3.95 -17.56
CA ILE A 415 -13.73 4.90 -16.71
C ILE A 415 -14.57 5.31 -15.49
N PRO A 416 -15.89 5.67 -15.62
CA PRO A 416 -16.70 5.97 -14.44
C PRO A 416 -16.78 4.81 -13.44
N LYS A 417 -16.77 3.55 -13.87
CA LYS A 417 -16.77 2.39 -12.98
C LYS A 417 -15.49 2.31 -12.15
N LEU A 418 -14.33 2.59 -12.75
CA LEU A 418 -13.06 2.68 -12.03
C LEU A 418 -13.03 3.86 -11.05
N GLN A 419 -13.60 5.00 -11.43
CA GLN A 419 -13.77 6.15 -10.54
C GLN A 419 -14.65 5.80 -9.34
N ASP A 420 -15.75 5.08 -9.55
CA ASP A 420 -16.64 4.63 -8.47
C ASP A 420 -15.95 3.61 -7.54
N ASP A 421 -15.12 2.73 -8.10
CA ASP A 421 -14.30 1.81 -7.31
C ASP A 421 -13.33 2.56 -6.39
N LEU A 422 -12.67 3.60 -6.89
CA LEU A 422 -11.81 4.48 -6.10
C LEU A 422 -12.60 5.28 -5.04
N ARG A 423 -13.76 5.86 -5.41
CA ARG A 423 -14.64 6.57 -4.46
C ARG A 423 -15.08 5.65 -3.34
N ASN A 424 -15.46 4.42 -3.66
CA ASN A 424 -15.91 3.44 -2.67
C ASN A 424 -14.76 3.03 -1.73
N LEU A 425 -13.56 2.84 -2.25
CA LEU A 425 -12.38 2.56 -1.44
C LEU A 425 -12.06 3.76 -0.51
N ASN A 426 -12.05 4.98 -1.06
CA ASN A 426 -11.81 6.20 -0.29
C ASN A 426 -12.86 6.40 0.82
N LYS A 427 -14.16 6.20 0.50
CA LYS A 427 -15.26 6.24 1.48
C LYS A 427 -15.12 5.15 2.54
N SER A 428 -14.66 3.96 2.19
CA SER A 428 -14.42 2.87 3.16
C SER A 428 -13.34 3.27 4.16
N ILE A 429 -12.22 3.82 3.68
CA ILE A 429 -11.12 4.29 4.53
C ILE A 429 -11.62 5.45 5.43
N ASN A 430 -12.36 6.38 4.87
CA ASN A 430 -12.94 7.49 5.63
C ASN A 430 -13.88 7.03 6.76
N ARG A 431 -14.72 6.01 6.51
CA ARG A 431 -15.58 5.41 7.54
C ARG A 431 -14.79 4.79 8.67
N GLU A 432 -13.70 4.08 8.36
CA GLU A 432 -12.82 3.52 9.38
C GLU A 432 -12.16 4.62 10.22
N LEU A 433 -11.64 5.68 9.58
CA LEU A 433 -11.04 6.83 10.27
C LEU A 433 -12.07 7.56 11.15
N THR A 434 -13.28 7.73 10.64
CA THR A 434 -14.38 8.35 11.40
C THR A 434 -14.75 7.49 12.61
N LYS A 435 -14.82 6.16 12.45
CA LYS A 435 -15.07 5.22 13.57
C LYS A 435 -13.98 5.34 14.64
N ASP A 436 -12.71 5.36 14.23
CA ASP A 436 -11.57 5.52 15.14
C ASP A 436 -11.68 6.85 15.93
N TYR A 437 -12.04 7.94 15.24
CA TYR A 437 -12.23 9.25 15.87
C TYR A 437 -13.42 9.24 16.85
N VAL A 438 -14.57 8.71 16.45
CA VAL A 438 -15.78 8.62 17.29
C VAL A 438 -15.50 7.77 18.54
N ASN A 439 -14.80 6.64 18.40
CA ASN A 439 -14.43 5.80 19.53
C ASN A 439 -13.51 6.55 20.50
N LYS A 440 -12.58 7.35 19.99
CA LYS A 440 -11.68 8.17 20.82
C LYS A 440 -12.46 9.23 21.61
N VAL A 441 -13.35 9.95 20.97
CA VAL A 441 -14.21 10.96 21.63
C VAL A 441 -15.11 10.29 22.67
N LYS A 442 -15.74 9.17 22.32
CA LYS A 442 -16.59 8.39 23.24
C LYS A 442 -15.79 7.95 24.49
N GLY A 443 -14.59 7.40 24.32
CA GLY A 443 -13.73 7.02 25.45
C GLY A 443 -13.42 8.20 26.37
N THR A 444 -13.08 9.37 25.79
CA THR A 444 -12.83 10.60 26.57
C THR A 444 -14.05 11.05 27.34
N LEU A 445 -15.25 11.03 26.73
CA LEU A 445 -16.49 11.41 27.40
C LEU A 445 -16.83 10.47 28.56
N LEU A 446 -16.63 9.17 28.40
CA LEU A 446 -16.87 8.20 29.46
C LEU A 446 -15.94 8.43 30.67
N LEU A 447 -14.67 8.79 30.44
CA LEU A 447 -13.75 9.17 31.51
C LEU A 447 -14.21 10.46 32.24
N ILE A 448 -14.66 11.47 31.50
CA ILE A 448 -15.19 12.71 32.09
C ILE A 448 -16.42 12.39 32.94
N GLN A 449 -17.36 11.60 32.43
CA GLN A 449 -18.59 11.20 33.15
C GLN A 449 -18.26 10.40 34.42
N SER A 450 -17.32 9.46 34.35
CA SER A 450 -16.88 8.71 35.53
C SER A 450 -16.24 9.58 36.61
N GLY A 451 -15.66 10.71 36.22
CA GLY A 451 -15.01 11.65 37.12
C GLY A 451 -15.95 12.70 37.75
N GLN A 452 -17.09 12.95 37.14
CA GLN A 452 -18.07 13.91 37.65
C GLN A 452 -18.94 13.34 38.78
N LEU A 453 -19.06 12.04 38.88
CA LEU A 453 -19.83 11.36 39.90
C LEU A 453 -19.01 11.23 41.18
N ASP A 454 -19.50 11.77 42.31
CA ASP A 454 -18.87 11.60 43.63
C ASP A 454 -19.09 10.16 44.12
N PRO A 455 -18.00 9.37 44.28
CA PRO A 455 -18.15 7.99 44.69
C PRO A 455 -18.38 7.91 46.21
N ASP A 456 -19.39 7.21 46.62
CA ASP A 456 -19.55 6.77 48.01
C ASP A 456 -18.44 5.72 48.37
N LYS A 457 -18.30 5.42 49.67
CA LYS A 457 -17.27 4.49 50.15
C LYS A 457 -17.36 3.12 49.50
N LYS A 458 -18.59 2.65 49.25
CA LYS A 458 -18.88 1.38 48.61
C LYS A 458 -18.45 1.38 47.14
N THR A 459 -18.69 2.46 46.42
CA THR A 459 -18.29 2.64 45.02
C THR A 459 -16.73 2.69 44.90
N ILE A 460 -16.03 3.29 45.89
CA ILE A 460 -14.55 3.27 45.92
C ILE A 460 -14.02 1.82 46.07
N GLU A 461 -14.59 1.05 46.96
CA GLU A 461 -14.22 -0.37 47.14
C GLU A 461 -14.50 -1.18 45.86
N MET A 462 -15.63 -0.94 45.20
CA MET A 462 -15.96 -1.59 43.92
C MET A 462 -15.00 -1.18 42.81
N LYS A 463 -14.56 0.10 42.74
CA LYS A 463 -13.53 0.54 41.76
C LYS A 463 -12.21 -0.21 41.95
N VAL A 464 -11.78 -0.41 43.17
CA VAL A 464 -10.56 -1.17 43.45
C VAL A 464 -10.70 -2.64 43.05
N ASN A 465 -11.87 -3.25 43.36
CA ASN A 465 -12.13 -4.63 42.97
C ASN A 465 -12.16 -4.86 41.47
N ILE A 466 -12.80 -3.95 40.70
CA ILE A 466 -12.87 -4.06 39.25
C ILE A 466 -11.48 -3.85 38.61
N ARG A 467 -10.66 -2.96 39.18
CA ARG A 467 -9.26 -2.78 38.77
C ARG A 467 -8.48 -4.08 38.92
N ASN A 468 -8.52 -4.66 40.12
CA ASN A 468 -7.80 -5.91 40.41
C ASN A 468 -8.25 -7.03 39.44
N LYS A 469 -9.56 -7.07 39.13
CA LYS A 469 -10.08 -8.03 38.17
C LYS A 469 -9.59 -7.80 36.76
N PHE A 470 -9.52 -6.54 36.29
CA PHE A 470 -8.94 -6.24 34.97
C PHE A 470 -7.47 -6.59 34.91
N GLU A 471 -6.67 -6.31 35.95
CA GLU A 471 -5.27 -6.68 36.02
C GLU A 471 -5.06 -8.21 36.02
N GLU A 472 -5.92 -8.97 36.70
CA GLU A 472 -5.91 -10.44 36.72
C GLU A 472 -6.30 -11.01 35.34
N ASN A 473 -7.39 -10.49 34.73
CA ASN A 473 -7.82 -10.89 33.41
C ASN A 473 -6.74 -10.57 32.36
N LEU A 474 -6.07 -9.42 32.46
CA LEU A 474 -4.98 -9.04 31.58
C LEU A 474 -3.85 -10.07 31.63
N ARG A 475 -3.41 -10.43 32.85
CA ARG A 475 -2.37 -11.46 33.03
C ARG A 475 -2.79 -12.81 32.46
N SER A 476 -4.02 -13.24 32.73
CA SER A 476 -4.54 -14.52 32.23
C SER A 476 -4.61 -14.54 30.70
N SER A 477 -5.14 -13.49 30.09
CA SER A 477 -5.27 -13.39 28.63
C SER A 477 -3.90 -13.29 27.95
N LEU A 478 -2.90 -12.62 28.55
CA LEU A 478 -1.53 -12.61 28.06
C LEU A 478 -0.86 -13.97 28.12
N ILE A 479 -1.13 -14.78 29.14
CA ILE A 479 -0.63 -16.17 29.25
C ILE A 479 -1.26 -17.06 28.17
N GLU A 480 -2.54 -16.89 27.87
CA GLU A 480 -3.20 -17.63 26.78
C GLU A 480 -2.63 -17.23 25.41
N LEU A 481 -2.39 -15.95 25.21
CA LEU A 481 -1.76 -15.43 24.01
C LEU A 481 -0.33 -15.97 23.83
N ASP A 482 0.47 -16.00 24.92
CA ASP A 482 1.82 -16.60 24.91
C ASP A 482 1.78 -18.08 24.49
N LYS A 483 0.89 -18.88 25.06
CA LYS A 483 0.72 -20.31 24.70
C LYS A 483 0.37 -20.51 23.24
N TYR A 484 -0.51 -19.64 22.71
CA TYR A 484 -0.86 -19.67 21.30
C TYR A 484 0.36 -19.43 20.40
N PHE A 485 1.11 -18.34 20.66
CA PHE A 485 2.31 -18.01 19.87
C PHE A 485 3.38 -19.09 19.98
N ASP A 486 3.59 -19.68 21.16
CA ASP A 486 4.54 -20.78 21.38
C ASP A 486 4.16 -22.03 20.60
N SER A 487 2.85 -22.36 20.51
CA SER A 487 2.37 -23.46 19.68
C SER A 487 2.70 -23.25 18.20
N ILE A 488 2.44 -22.04 17.66
CA ILE A 488 2.75 -21.71 16.27
C ILE A 488 4.26 -21.70 16.02
N TYR A 489 5.04 -21.15 16.95
CA TYR A 489 6.50 -21.14 16.85
C TYR A 489 7.06 -22.56 16.71
N ASN A 490 6.60 -23.50 17.52
CA ASN A 490 7.03 -24.89 17.47
C ASN A 490 6.63 -25.58 16.14
N GLU A 491 5.42 -25.33 15.63
CA GLU A 491 4.99 -25.83 14.32
C GLU A 491 5.87 -25.28 13.21
N LEU A 492 6.11 -23.96 13.16
CA LEU A 492 6.98 -23.31 12.18
C LEU A 492 8.42 -23.84 12.27
N GLU A 493 8.96 -24.05 13.47
CA GLU A 493 10.31 -24.57 13.65
C GLU A 493 10.45 -25.98 13.06
N GLN A 494 9.46 -26.85 13.29
CA GLN A 494 9.46 -28.21 12.75
C GLN A 494 9.40 -28.19 11.22
N HIS A 495 8.52 -27.37 10.63
CA HIS A 495 8.37 -27.29 9.19
C HIS A 495 9.58 -26.63 8.52
N LEU A 496 10.12 -25.57 9.10
CA LEU A 496 11.36 -24.95 8.62
C LEU A 496 12.55 -25.91 8.71
N SER A 497 12.64 -26.77 9.75
CA SER A 497 13.70 -27.76 9.87
C SER A 497 13.67 -28.78 8.73
N LYS A 498 12.47 -29.29 8.38
CA LYS A 498 12.29 -30.13 7.19
C LYS A 498 12.64 -29.40 5.90
N GLY A 499 12.25 -28.12 5.82
CA GLY A 499 12.59 -27.26 4.69
C GLY A 499 14.11 -27.06 4.54
N VAL A 500 14.86 -26.94 5.63
CA VAL A 500 16.32 -26.88 5.65
C VAL A 500 16.93 -28.19 5.12
N GLU A 501 16.47 -29.34 5.62
CA GLU A 501 16.95 -30.65 5.18
C GLU A 501 16.77 -30.84 3.66
N GLU A 502 15.55 -30.56 3.14
CA GLU A 502 15.27 -30.67 1.70
C GLU A 502 16.07 -29.65 0.89
N SER A 503 16.22 -28.41 1.40
CA SER A 503 17.04 -27.38 0.76
C SER A 503 18.50 -27.80 0.65
N VAL A 504 19.10 -28.31 1.71
CA VAL A 504 20.50 -28.80 1.71
C VAL A 504 20.71 -29.96 0.71
N GLN A 505 19.71 -30.84 0.61
CA GLN A 505 19.75 -31.97 -0.32
C GLN A 505 19.71 -31.55 -1.79
N PHE A 506 18.85 -30.57 -2.14
CA PHE A 506 18.54 -30.28 -3.54
C PHE A 506 19.08 -28.94 -4.06
N CYS A 507 19.63 -28.05 -3.22
CA CYS A 507 20.07 -26.71 -3.63
C CYS A 507 21.13 -26.75 -4.77
N VAL A 508 22.10 -27.65 -4.70
CA VAL A 508 23.16 -27.76 -5.72
C VAL A 508 22.60 -28.21 -7.07
N ALA A 509 21.68 -29.18 -7.06
CA ALA A 509 21.02 -29.65 -8.29
C ALA A 509 20.12 -28.56 -8.88
N SER A 510 19.38 -27.86 -8.05
CA SER A 510 18.51 -26.74 -8.45
C SER A 510 19.33 -25.57 -9.02
N THR A 511 20.47 -25.25 -8.39
CA THR A 511 21.40 -24.24 -8.88
C THR A 511 21.93 -24.63 -10.26
N LYS A 512 22.44 -25.86 -10.41
CA LYS A 512 22.96 -26.38 -11.69
C LYS A 512 21.89 -26.32 -12.78
N ALA A 513 20.66 -26.74 -12.49
CA ALA A 513 19.56 -26.72 -13.45
C ALA A 513 19.24 -25.30 -13.96
N MET A 514 19.41 -24.30 -13.10
CA MET A 514 19.15 -22.90 -13.46
C MET A 514 20.29 -22.27 -14.24
N ILE A 515 21.55 -22.40 -13.76
CA ILE A 515 22.69 -21.67 -14.32
C ILE A 515 23.44 -22.43 -15.41
N ALA A 516 23.13 -23.72 -15.63
CA ALA A 516 23.70 -24.55 -16.68
C ALA A 516 22.59 -25.37 -17.39
N PRO A 517 21.64 -24.72 -18.05
CA PRO A 517 20.52 -25.41 -18.69
C PRO A 517 21.02 -26.26 -19.88
N ASN A 518 20.47 -27.47 -20.05
CA ASN A 518 20.80 -28.41 -21.13
C ASN A 518 20.31 -27.99 -22.54
N LYS A 519 19.83 -26.76 -22.71
CA LYS A 519 19.33 -26.20 -23.98
C LYS A 519 20.39 -25.36 -24.65
N ASP A 520 20.26 -25.16 -26.00
CA ASP A 520 21.15 -24.35 -26.81
C ASP A 520 21.48 -23.02 -26.11
N GLY A 521 22.70 -22.94 -25.58
CA GLY A 521 23.11 -21.89 -24.64
C GLY A 521 23.66 -20.63 -25.32
N ARG A 522 23.36 -20.40 -26.62
CA ARG A 522 23.79 -19.21 -27.32
C ARG A 522 23.26 -17.94 -26.59
N GLY A 523 24.17 -17.10 -26.14
CA GLY A 523 23.84 -15.90 -25.37
C GLY A 523 23.61 -16.09 -23.86
N PHE A 524 23.61 -17.32 -23.33
CA PHE A 524 23.38 -17.54 -21.90
C PHE A 524 24.50 -16.99 -21.00
N HIS A 525 25.72 -16.87 -21.52
CA HIS A 525 26.85 -16.25 -20.81
C HIS A 525 26.51 -14.78 -20.42
N LYS A 526 25.83 -14.02 -21.30
CA LYS A 526 25.38 -12.66 -21.02
C LYS A 526 24.33 -12.65 -19.91
N ILE A 527 23.37 -13.59 -19.96
CA ILE A 527 22.31 -13.75 -18.94
C ILE A 527 22.94 -14.09 -17.58
N LEU A 528 23.88 -15.02 -17.54
CA LEU A 528 24.57 -15.39 -16.31
C LEU A 528 25.41 -14.24 -15.75
N GLY A 529 26.09 -13.49 -16.63
CA GLY A 529 26.78 -12.26 -16.25
C GLY A 529 25.89 -11.23 -15.62
N ALA A 530 24.72 -10.97 -16.23
CA ALA A 530 23.71 -10.07 -15.70
C ALA A 530 23.10 -10.58 -14.38
N LEU A 531 22.83 -11.88 -14.27
CA LEU A 531 22.37 -12.50 -13.02
C LEU A 531 23.35 -12.25 -11.86
N CYS A 532 24.66 -12.40 -12.09
CA CYS A 532 25.68 -12.14 -11.08
C CYS A 532 25.76 -10.64 -10.73
N LYS A 533 25.77 -9.75 -11.73
CA LYS A 533 25.77 -8.29 -11.53
C LYS A 533 24.55 -7.82 -10.73
N ASN A 534 23.41 -8.50 -10.88
CA ASN A 534 22.14 -8.20 -10.19
C ASN A 534 21.86 -9.10 -8.97
N TYR A 535 22.89 -9.57 -8.28
CA TYR A 535 22.80 -10.34 -7.04
C TYR A 535 21.83 -11.54 -7.12
N GLY A 536 21.90 -12.27 -8.21
CA GLY A 536 21.19 -13.52 -8.38
C GLY A 536 19.75 -13.41 -8.89
N CYS A 537 19.32 -12.21 -9.32
CA CYS A 537 18.01 -12.00 -9.93
C CYS A 537 18.17 -11.24 -11.26
N TYR A 538 17.67 -11.80 -12.36
CA TYR A 538 17.69 -11.14 -13.67
C TYR A 538 16.51 -11.55 -14.52
N TRP A 539 15.84 -10.57 -15.12
CA TRP A 539 14.80 -10.79 -16.11
C TRP A 539 15.36 -10.55 -17.53
N SER A 540 15.32 -11.59 -18.35
CA SER A 540 15.78 -11.52 -19.75
C SER A 540 14.59 -11.31 -20.67
N LYS A 541 14.53 -10.15 -21.35
CA LYS A 541 13.51 -9.83 -22.37
C LYS A 541 13.55 -10.87 -23.52
N ASN A 542 14.74 -11.27 -23.94
CA ASN A 542 14.93 -12.15 -25.07
C ASN A 542 14.53 -13.62 -24.79
N TRP A 543 14.55 -14.04 -23.55
CA TRP A 543 14.26 -15.43 -23.13
C TRP A 543 12.92 -15.54 -22.41
N ASP A 544 12.25 -14.42 -22.15
CA ASP A 544 10.98 -14.34 -21.42
C ASP A 544 11.00 -15.14 -20.10
N VAL A 545 12.16 -15.12 -19.42
CA VAL A 545 12.39 -15.88 -18.19
C VAL A 545 12.96 -14.96 -17.12
N VAL A 546 12.29 -14.94 -15.96
CA VAL A 546 12.87 -14.40 -14.74
C VAL A 546 13.74 -15.47 -14.09
N LEU A 547 15.05 -15.22 -14.06
CA LEU A 547 16.00 -16.04 -13.32
C LEU A 547 16.19 -15.42 -11.94
N ASP A 548 15.82 -16.15 -10.89
CA ASP A 548 16.02 -15.74 -9.51
C ASP A 548 16.60 -16.92 -8.72
N LEU A 549 17.92 -16.89 -8.56
CA LEU A 549 18.65 -17.94 -7.85
C LEU A 549 18.31 -17.93 -6.35
N ASN A 550 18.12 -16.75 -5.77
CA ASN A 550 17.74 -16.62 -4.35
C ASN A 550 16.37 -17.25 -4.08
N LYS A 551 15.40 -17.02 -4.99
CA LYS A 551 14.07 -17.65 -4.93
C LYS A 551 14.16 -19.16 -5.12
N THR A 552 15.00 -19.63 -6.05
CA THR A 552 15.23 -21.06 -6.31
C THR A 552 15.81 -21.74 -5.08
N LEU A 553 16.75 -21.10 -4.38
CA LEU A 553 17.32 -21.60 -3.13
C LEU A 553 16.29 -21.58 -1.97
N ALA A 554 15.45 -20.54 -1.89
CA ALA A 554 14.42 -20.41 -0.88
C ALA A 554 13.22 -21.36 -1.07
N LYS A 555 13.08 -21.97 -2.24
CA LYS A 555 11.90 -22.73 -2.68
C LYS A 555 11.41 -23.77 -1.68
N TYR A 556 12.33 -24.56 -1.13
CA TYR A 556 11.94 -25.65 -0.24
C TYR A 556 11.56 -25.15 1.16
N LEU A 557 12.22 -24.11 1.67
CA LEU A 557 11.80 -23.47 2.91
C LEU A 557 10.38 -22.90 2.77
N HIS A 558 10.10 -22.16 1.70
CA HIS A 558 8.76 -21.62 1.43
C HIS A 558 7.71 -22.73 1.27
N LYS A 559 8.02 -23.80 0.51
CA LYS A 559 7.13 -24.96 0.31
C LYS A 559 6.58 -25.52 1.63
N TYR A 560 7.42 -25.58 2.65
CA TYR A 560 7.03 -26.16 3.94
C TYR A 560 6.25 -25.20 4.86
N ILE A 561 6.40 -23.88 4.65
CA ILE A 561 5.71 -22.88 5.49
C ILE A 561 4.53 -22.18 4.80
N ASP A 562 4.37 -22.30 3.48
CA ASP A 562 3.34 -21.59 2.73
C ASP A 562 1.93 -21.87 3.27
N GLU A 563 1.61 -23.13 3.54
CA GLU A 563 0.30 -23.52 4.09
C GLU A 563 0.10 -23.00 5.50
N ASP A 564 1.13 -23.03 6.33
CA ASP A 564 1.06 -22.49 7.70
C ASP A 564 0.89 -20.97 7.66
N PHE A 565 1.66 -20.28 6.81
CA PHE A 565 1.54 -18.84 6.66
C PHE A 565 0.13 -18.39 6.22
N LEU A 566 -0.50 -19.14 5.31
CA LEU A 566 -1.88 -18.87 4.91
C LEU A 566 -2.89 -19.08 6.05
N LYS A 567 -2.62 -20.01 6.97
CA LYS A 567 -3.48 -20.27 8.15
C LYS A 567 -3.24 -19.25 9.26
N ILE A 568 -1.98 -18.89 9.50
CA ILE A 568 -1.57 -17.95 10.56
C ILE A 568 -1.91 -16.50 10.16
N PHE A 569 -1.76 -16.17 8.89
CA PHE A 569 -1.96 -14.83 8.32
C PHE A 569 -2.88 -14.85 7.10
N PRO A 570 -4.12 -15.25 7.23
CA PRO A 570 -5.03 -15.30 6.09
C PRO A 570 -5.26 -13.89 5.53
N VAL A 571 -5.44 -13.80 4.22
CA VAL A 571 -5.82 -12.53 3.55
C VAL A 571 -7.24 -12.15 3.92
N THR A 572 -8.12 -13.15 4.01
CA THR A 572 -9.52 -13.02 4.41
C THR A 572 -10.01 -14.32 5.06
N GLY A 573 -11.02 -14.20 5.88
CA GLY A 573 -11.69 -15.35 6.51
C GLY A 573 -11.07 -15.80 7.84
N LYS A 574 -11.68 -16.83 8.41
CA LYS A 574 -11.27 -17.41 9.68
C LYS A 574 -10.66 -18.79 9.44
N THR A 575 -9.49 -19.03 10.00
CA THR A 575 -8.77 -20.31 9.88
C THR A 575 -8.72 -21.09 11.17
N GLY A 576 -9.12 -20.48 12.29
CA GLY A 576 -8.98 -21.02 13.63
C GLY A 576 -7.55 -20.93 14.21
N LYS A 577 -6.55 -20.64 13.35
CA LYS A 577 -5.14 -20.49 13.70
C LYS A 577 -4.60 -19.09 13.35
N SER A 578 -5.45 -18.12 13.08
CA SER A 578 -5.03 -16.78 12.69
C SER A 578 -4.60 -15.95 13.89
N VAL A 579 -3.46 -15.24 13.76
CA VAL A 579 -2.99 -14.27 14.77
C VAL A 579 -4.05 -13.19 15.00
N GLN A 580 -4.70 -12.70 13.95
CA GLN A 580 -5.77 -11.71 14.05
C GLN A 580 -6.97 -12.23 14.84
N GLU A 581 -7.40 -13.49 14.57
CA GLU A 581 -8.49 -14.10 15.35
C GLU A 581 -8.14 -14.24 16.82
N GLN A 582 -6.88 -14.50 17.14
CA GLN A 582 -6.45 -14.63 18.54
C GLN A 582 -6.40 -13.29 19.25
N ILE A 583 -5.97 -12.21 18.54
CA ILE A 583 -6.05 -10.85 19.05
C ILE A 583 -7.52 -10.42 19.23
N ASP A 584 -8.40 -10.75 18.28
CA ASP A 584 -9.83 -10.44 18.41
C ASP A 584 -10.49 -11.16 19.59
N LYS A 585 -10.06 -12.39 19.92
CA LYS A 585 -10.54 -13.15 21.08
C LYS A 585 -9.99 -12.64 22.40
N PHE A 586 -8.83 -12.02 22.40
CA PHE A 586 -8.24 -11.44 23.60
C PHE A 586 -9.23 -10.46 24.23
N SER A 587 -9.51 -10.57 25.53
CA SER A 587 -10.37 -9.60 26.24
C SER A 587 -10.09 -9.63 27.73
N ILE A 588 -10.12 -8.43 28.32
CA ILE A 588 -10.01 -8.24 29.77
C ILE A 588 -11.35 -7.87 30.41
N THR A 589 -12.36 -7.58 29.59
CA THR A 589 -13.70 -7.14 30.02
C THR A 589 -14.73 -8.26 30.06
N GLN A 590 -14.35 -9.52 29.78
CA GLN A 590 -15.26 -10.67 29.84
C GLN A 590 -15.85 -10.77 31.25
N SER A 591 -17.17 -10.60 31.34
CA SER A 591 -17.89 -10.67 32.62
C SER A 591 -18.83 -11.86 32.65
N ASP A 592 -18.54 -12.81 33.55
CA ASP A 592 -19.49 -13.81 33.97
C ASP A 592 -20.44 -13.35 35.12
N SER A 593 -20.40 -12.06 35.45
CA SER A 593 -21.20 -11.54 36.56
C SER A 593 -21.80 -10.17 36.22
N ALA A 594 -23.11 -10.09 36.33
CA ALA A 594 -23.82 -8.83 36.41
C ALA A 594 -23.22 -7.97 37.54
N TYR A 595 -22.42 -6.99 37.20
CA TYR A 595 -22.00 -5.99 38.17
C TYR A 595 -23.24 -5.25 38.68
N PRO A 596 -23.31 -4.93 40.00
CA PRO A 596 -24.40 -4.13 40.52
C PRO A 596 -24.49 -2.84 39.66
N SER A 597 -25.68 -2.40 39.35
CA SER A 597 -25.98 -1.22 38.53
C SER A 597 -25.46 0.07 39.20
N CYS A 598 -24.16 0.33 39.01
CA CYS A 598 -23.50 1.57 39.39
C CYS A 598 -22.97 2.23 38.12
N ASP A 599 -23.47 3.40 37.79
CA ASP A 599 -23.15 4.14 36.55
C ASP A 599 -21.65 4.34 36.36
N ILE A 600 -20.92 4.58 37.44
CA ILE A 600 -19.45 4.78 37.39
C ILE A 600 -18.74 3.52 36.88
N LEU A 601 -19.13 2.35 37.35
CA LEU A 601 -18.51 1.09 36.93
C LEU A 601 -18.81 0.79 35.47
N HIS A 602 -20.03 1.09 35.03
CA HIS A 602 -20.42 0.96 33.64
C HIS A 602 -19.60 1.90 32.70
N TYR A 603 -19.34 3.14 33.12
CA TYR A 603 -18.50 4.06 32.33
C TYR A 603 -17.05 3.58 32.26
N ILE A 604 -16.49 3.06 33.36
CA ILE A 604 -15.13 2.50 33.39
C ILE A 604 -15.03 1.28 32.46
N GLN A 605 -15.97 0.34 32.57
CA GLN A 605 -15.98 -0.85 31.74
C GLN A 605 -16.06 -0.51 30.24
N ASN A 606 -17.01 0.33 29.86
CA ASN A 606 -17.16 0.78 28.47
C ASN A 606 -15.91 1.51 27.95
N PHE A 607 -15.25 2.30 28.83
CA PHE A 607 -13.98 2.95 28.45
C PHE A 607 -12.89 1.91 28.15
N ILE A 608 -12.71 0.91 29.01
CA ILE A 608 -11.73 -0.17 28.82
C ILE A 608 -12.04 -0.97 27.55
N GLU A 609 -13.32 -1.29 27.28
CA GLU A 609 -13.74 -1.97 26.03
C GLU A 609 -13.38 -1.19 24.79
N ILE A 610 -13.54 0.14 24.82
CA ILE A 610 -13.16 1.03 23.70
C ILE A 610 -11.65 1.03 23.50
N GLU A 611 -10.87 1.15 24.58
CA GLU A 611 -9.41 1.15 24.48
C GLU A 611 -8.87 -0.22 24.02
N GLU A 612 -9.45 -1.32 24.52
CA GLU A 612 -9.13 -2.68 24.05
C GLU A 612 -9.43 -2.83 22.56
N THR A 613 -10.59 -2.38 22.09
CA THR A 613 -10.98 -2.44 20.68
C THR A 613 -10.00 -1.63 19.80
N LYS A 614 -9.62 -0.42 20.22
CA LYS A 614 -8.65 0.42 19.49
C LYS A 614 -7.29 -0.25 19.36
N LEU A 615 -6.79 -0.85 20.45
CA LEU A 615 -5.51 -1.56 20.45
C LEU A 615 -5.54 -2.77 19.50
N LYS A 616 -6.60 -3.56 19.53
CA LYS A 616 -6.79 -4.70 18.63
C LYS A 616 -6.84 -4.27 17.17
N GLU A 617 -7.59 -3.21 16.85
CA GLU A 617 -7.67 -2.67 15.49
C GLU A 617 -6.33 -2.12 15.00
N ALA A 618 -5.54 -1.48 15.88
CA ALA A 618 -4.19 -1.02 15.57
C ALA A 618 -3.25 -2.21 15.29
N LEU A 619 -3.21 -3.20 16.18
CA LEU A 619 -2.38 -4.40 16.03
C LEU A 619 -2.73 -5.19 14.78
N ASN A 620 -4.01 -5.36 14.46
CA ASN A 620 -4.44 -6.06 13.25
C ASN A 620 -3.98 -5.35 11.96
N ARG A 621 -3.80 -4.04 12.01
CA ARG A 621 -3.18 -3.28 10.90
C ARG A 621 -1.67 -3.53 10.81
N ASP A 622 -0.96 -3.46 11.94
CA ASP A 622 0.51 -3.56 11.98
C ASP A 622 0.99 -4.98 11.61
N ILE A 623 0.25 -6.02 12.02
CA ILE A 623 0.54 -7.42 11.67
C ILE A 623 0.60 -7.63 10.14
N VAL A 624 -0.22 -6.91 9.37
CA VAL A 624 -0.20 -7.02 7.90
C VAL A 624 1.15 -6.60 7.32
N ASP A 625 1.84 -5.67 7.95
CA ASP A 625 3.20 -5.26 7.53
C ASP A 625 4.25 -6.27 8.02
N MET A 626 4.17 -6.66 9.28
CA MET A 626 5.15 -7.56 9.91
C MET A 626 5.18 -8.95 9.28
N LYS A 627 4.01 -9.54 8.95
CA LYS A 627 3.95 -10.87 8.33
C LYS A 627 4.74 -11.01 7.05
N LYS A 628 4.78 -9.93 6.26
CA LYS A 628 5.48 -9.86 5.00
C LYS A 628 7.00 -9.85 5.20
N ASP A 629 7.46 -9.09 6.18
CA ASP A 629 8.88 -9.05 6.52
C ASP A 629 9.36 -10.41 7.01
N ILE A 630 8.54 -11.10 7.82
CA ILE A 630 8.81 -12.47 8.27
C ILE A 630 8.95 -13.42 7.07
N TYR A 631 8.00 -13.40 6.12
CA TYR A 631 8.04 -14.30 4.96
C TYR A 631 9.21 -14.00 4.03
N SER A 632 9.48 -12.74 3.74
CA SER A 632 10.55 -12.33 2.84
C SER A 632 11.95 -12.50 3.45
N SER A 633 12.08 -12.63 4.76
CA SER A 633 13.36 -12.79 5.47
C SER A 633 14.16 -14.00 4.99
N ILE A 634 13.49 -15.08 4.55
CA ILE A 634 14.15 -16.27 3.98
C ILE A 634 14.98 -15.89 2.76
N LYS A 635 14.33 -15.26 1.77
CA LYS A 635 15.00 -14.86 0.52
C LYS A 635 16.09 -13.83 0.77
N ILE A 636 15.81 -12.84 1.65
CA ILE A 636 16.77 -11.78 2.01
C ILE A 636 18.01 -12.37 2.68
N THR A 637 17.84 -13.32 3.61
CA THR A 637 18.97 -13.97 4.29
C THR A 637 19.82 -14.77 3.31
N ILE A 638 19.21 -15.52 2.39
CA ILE A 638 19.89 -16.26 1.35
C ILE A 638 20.69 -15.31 0.44
N LEU A 639 20.06 -14.22 -0.02
CA LEU A 639 20.71 -13.20 -0.83
C LEU A 639 21.94 -12.63 -0.12
N ASN A 640 21.83 -12.27 1.16
CA ASN A 640 22.93 -11.74 1.95
C ASN A 640 24.09 -12.75 2.10
N GLN A 641 23.80 -14.04 2.26
CA GLN A 641 24.83 -15.08 2.32
C GLN A 641 25.53 -15.29 0.98
N MET A 642 24.83 -15.10 -0.14
CA MET A 642 25.33 -15.24 -1.50
C MET A 642 25.97 -13.97 -2.07
N ALA A 643 25.79 -12.81 -1.45
CA ALA A 643 26.16 -11.50 -1.99
C ALA A 643 27.65 -11.42 -2.40
N SER A 644 28.57 -11.90 -1.55
CA SER A 644 30.01 -11.92 -1.85
C SER A 644 30.32 -12.80 -3.07
N CYS A 645 29.66 -13.94 -3.20
CA CYS A 645 29.82 -14.84 -4.34
C CYS A 645 29.35 -14.16 -5.64
N TYR A 646 28.22 -13.49 -5.62
CA TYR A 646 27.73 -12.73 -6.78
C TYR A 646 28.70 -11.64 -7.22
N GLN A 647 29.28 -10.90 -6.27
CA GLN A 647 30.28 -9.86 -6.56
C GLN A 647 31.56 -10.48 -7.19
N GLN A 648 32.05 -11.57 -6.64
CA GLN A 648 33.21 -12.28 -7.19
C GLN A 648 32.89 -12.81 -8.60
N ALA A 649 31.75 -13.45 -8.79
CA ALA A 649 31.35 -13.98 -10.10
C ALA A 649 31.13 -12.84 -11.12
N ALA A 650 30.59 -11.69 -10.73
CA ALA A 650 30.43 -10.54 -11.61
C ALA A 650 31.77 -9.96 -12.10
N ALA A 651 32.81 -10.04 -11.26
CA ALA A 651 34.17 -9.56 -11.61
C ALA A 651 34.93 -10.46 -12.60
N VAL A 652 34.49 -11.70 -12.80
CA VAL A 652 35.11 -12.62 -13.76
C VAL A 652 34.75 -12.24 -15.19
N THR A 653 35.74 -11.96 -16.05
CA THR A 653 35.54 -11.56 -17.46
C THR A 653 36.49 -12.37 -18.37
N GLY A 654 36.21 -12.37 -19.67
CA GLY A 654 37.05 -12.99 -20.69
C GLY A 654 36.65 -14.43 -21.05
N THR A 655 37.46 -15.05 -21.94
CA THR A 655 37.19 -16.39 -22.48
C THR A 655 37.11 -17.44 -21.36
N GLY A 656 36.03 -18.25 -21.34
CA GLY A 656 35.80 -19.25 -20.29
C GLY A 656 35.13 -18.71 -19.01
N SER A 657 34.85 -17.39 -18.92
CA SER A 657 34.23 -16.76 -17.76
C SER A 657 32.90 -17.41 -17.34
N MET A 658 32.09 -17.87 -18.31
CA MET A 658 30.84 -18.55 -18.05
C MET A 658 31.02 -19.78 -17.14
N LYS A 659 31.94 -20.64 -17.47
CA LYS A 659 32.20 -21.86 -16.68
C LYS A 659 32.75 -21.53 -15.30
N ILE A 660 33.65 -20.56 -15.21
CA ILE A 660 34.20 -20.10 -13.93
C ILE A 660 33.09 -19.54 -13.04
N LYS A 661 32.17 -18.72 -13.59
CA LYS A 661 31.02 -18.22 -12.86
C LYS A 661 30.10 -19.36 -12.38
N GLN A 662 29.82 -20.33 -13.25
CA GLN A 662 28.99 -21.50 -12.89
C GLN A 662 29.64 -22.30 -11.75
N ASP A 663 30.95 -22.64 -11.88
CA ASP A 663 31.67 -23.40 -10.88
C ASP A 663 31.76 -22.65 -9.54
N LEU A 664 31.96 -21.33 -9.57
CA LEU A 664 32.00 -20.49 -8.38
C LEU A 664 30.65 -20.47 -7.65
N LEU A 665 29.55 -20.26 -8.38
CA LEU A 665 28.20 -20.26 -7.80
C LEU A 665 27.85 -21.63 -7.21
N ILE A 666 28.13 -22.72 -7.94
CA ILE A 666 27.81 -24.07 -7.49
C ILE A 666 28.65 -24.45 -6.26
N SER A 667 29.96 -24.20 -6.29
CA SER A 667 30.86 -24.54 -5.17
C SER A 667 30.53 -23.70 -3.93
N THR A 668 30.21 -22.42 -4.09
CA THR A 668 29.79 -21.58 -2.97
C THR A 668 28.49 -22.10 -2.33
N VAL A 669 27.45 -22.39 -3.13
CA VAL A 669 26.22 -22.96 -2.61
C VAL A 669 26.47 -24.27 -1.88
N ASP A 670 27.30 -25.14 -2.42
CA ASP A 670 27.62 -26.43 -1.78
C ASP A 670 28.34 -26.26 -0.45
N ASN A 671 29.28 -25.31 -0.39
CA ASN A 671 30.09 -25.06 0.81
C ASN A 671 29.27 -24.41 1.94
N ILE A 672 28.35 -23.47 1.63
CA ILE A 672 27.64 -22.72 2.65
C ILE A 672 26.20 -23.20 2.91
N LYS A 673 25.68 -24.17 2.16
CA LYS A 673 24.27 -24.61 2.18
C LYS A 673 23.73 -24.84 3.57
N GLN A 674 24.47 -25.54 4.44
CA GLN A 674 24.02 -25.89 5.77
C GLN A 674 23.85 -24.65 6.67
N ASP A 675 24.84 -23.75 6.64
CA ASP A 675 24.82 -22.51 7.43
C ASP A 675 23.79 -21.52 6.88
N MET A 676 23.73 -21.37 5.56
CA MET A 676 22.83 -20.44 4.86
C MET A 676 21.35 -20.74 5.17
N PHE A 677 20.92 -21.99 5.04
CA PHE A 677 19.52 -22.34 5.28
C PHE A 677 19.17 -22.37 6.77
N ASN A 678 20.11 -22.75 7.66
CA ASN A 678 19.91 -22.61 9.09
C ASN A 678 19.77 -21.14 9.52
N LYS A 679 20.57 -20.24 8.99
CA LYS A 679 20.44 -18.81 9.24
C LYS A 679 19.08 -18.27 8.78
N ALA A 680 18.62 -18.70 7.59
CA ALA A 680 17.29 -18.35 7.11
C ALA A 680 16.17 -18.85 8.04
N LYS A 681 16.24 -20.10 8.52
CA LYS A 681 15.32 -20.64 9.53
C LYS A 681 15.31 -19.79 10.79
N VAL A 682 16.49 -19.51 11.34
CA VAL A 682 16.64 -18.76 12.59
C VAL A 682 16.07 -17.32 12.44
N GLU A 683 16.28 -16.67 11.31
CA GLU A 683 15.78 -15.31 11.08
C GLU A 683 14.25 -15.26 11.02
N VAL A 684 13.60 -16.22 10.35
CA VAL A 684 12.12 -16.33 10.37
C VAL A 684 11.59 -16.47 11.78
N LEU A 685 12.16 -17.41 12.56
CA LEU A 685 11.72 -17.70 13.93
C LEU A 685 11.95 -16.50 14.86
N LYS A 686 13.08 -15.81 14.70
CA LYS A 686 13.40 -14.57 15.43
C LYS A 686 12.40 -13.46 15.11
N MET A 687 12.09 -13.23 13.84
CA MET A 687 11.12 -12.21 13.44
C MET A 687 9.70 -12.56 13.92
N PHE A 688 9.32 -13.85 13.89
CA PHE A 688 8.04 -14.29 14.45
C PHE A 688 7.98 -14.09 15.97
N ASN A 689 9.07 -14.34 16.68
CA ASN A 689 9.15 -14.07 18.11
C ASN A 689 9.10 -12.57 18.42
N ASN A 690 9.70 -11.72 17.59
CA ASN A 690 9.59 -10.26 17.71
C ASN A 690 8.14 -9.82 17.55
N LEU A 691 7.40 -10.36 16.55
CA LEU A 691 5.96 -10.12 16.41
C LEU A 691 5.18 -10.48 17.68
N LYS A 692 5.47 -11.66 18.28
CA LYS A 692 4.89 -12.07 19.57
C LYS A 692 5.11 -11.01 20.64
N LEU A 693 6.37 -10.55 20.79
CA LEU A 693 6.74 -9.58 21.81
C LEU A 693 6.09 -8.22 21.56
N ASP A 694 6.04 -7.75 20.33
CA ASP A 694 5.42 -6.49 19.95
C ASP A 694 3.92 -6.48 20.25
N VAL A 695 3.20 -7.57 19.88
CA VAL A 695 1.78 -7.73 20.17
C VAL A 695 1.53 -7.76 21.68
N LYS A 696 2.32 -8.54 22.42
CA LYS A 696 2.21 -8.67 23.88
C LYS A 696 2.45 -7.33 24.56
N ASN A 697 3.56 -6.67 24.26
CA ASN A 697 3.95 -5.39 24.88
C ASN A 697 2.92 -4.29 24.58
N ALA A 698 2.38 -4.25 23.35
CA ALA A 698 1.37 -3.26 22.98
C ALA A 698 0.05 -3.47 23.77
N LEU A 699 -0.42 -4.72 23.90
CA LEU A 699 -1.61 -5.04 24.70
C LEU A 699 -1.39 -4.77 26.18
N GLU A 700 -0.26 -5.23 26.75
CA GLU A 700 0.07 -5.06 28.16
C GLU A 700 0.19 -3.59 28.52
N SER A 701 1.04 -2.83 27.81
CA SER A 701 1.28 -1.42 28.12
C SER A 701 0.04 -0.56 27.86
N GLY A 702 -0.65 -0.76 26.75
CA GLY A 702 -1.83 0.04 26.39
C GLY A 702 -3.02 -0.19 27.33
N LEU A 703 -3.29 -1.45 27.72
CA LEU A 703 -4.38 -1.75 28.66
C LEU A 703 -4.02 -1.38 30.08
N GLN A 704 -2.75 -1.54 30.51
CA GLN A 704 -2.31 -1.08 31.80
C GLN A 704 -2.48 0.44 31.94
N GLU A 705 -2.09 1.22 30.92
CA GLU A 705 -2.31 2.67 30.86
C GLU A 705 -3.79 3.03 30.93
N ALA A 706 -4.65 2.30 30.21
CA ALA A 706 -6.10 2.50 30.24
C ALA A 706 -6.69 2.23 31.63
N ILE A 707 -6.28 1.15 32.29
CA ILE A 707 -6.70 0.81 33.67
C ILE A 707 -6.26 1.93 34.64
N GLU A 708 -5.04 2.42 34.55
CA GLU A 708 -4.52 3.52 35.37
C GLU A 708 -5.25 4.83 35.13
N CYS A 709 -5.52 5.19 33.85
CA CYS A 709 -6.29 6.37 33.49
C CYS A 709 -7.71 6.36 34.08
N SER A 710 -8.36 5.21 34.11
CA SER A 710 -9.69 5.05 34.70
C SER A 710 -9.74 5.33 36.22
N GLN A 711 -8.57 5.26 36.90
CA GLN A 711 -8.43 5.41 38.37
C GLN A 711 -7.87 6.78 38.82
N SER A 712 -7.27 7.56 37.93
CA SER A 712 -6.37 8.69 38.28
C SER A 712 -7.04 9.88 38.99
N GLN A 713 -8.36 9.90 39.18
CA GLN A 713 -9.09 10.99 39.85
C GLN A 713 -9.22 10.83 41.36
N THR A 714 -9.00 9.64 41.93
CA THR A 714 -9.14 9.41 43.37
C THR A 714 -7.93 9.85 44.22
N SER A 715 -6.76 10.04 43.61
CA SER A 715 -5.51 10.34 44.35
C SER A 715 -5.23 11.84 44.56
N LYS A 716 -5.86 12.76 43.79
CA LYS A 716 -5.61 14.22 43.94
C LYS A 716 -6.35 14.87 45.11
N LYS A 717 -7.53 14.39 45.49
CA LYS A 717 -8.22 14.90 46.71
C LYS A 717 -7.44 14.60 48.00
N LYS A 718 -6.68 13.51 48.08
CA LYS A 718 -5.84 13.18 49.24
C LYS A 718 -4.57 14.04 49.37
N ARG A 719 -4.03 14.58 48.28
CA ARG A 719 -2.86 15.49 48.31
C ARG A 719 -3.23 16.93 48.59
N MET A 720 -4.39 17.44 48.18
CA MET A 720 -4.88 18.78 48.52
C MET A 720 -5.33 18.90 49.99
N GLY A 721 -5.88 17.81 50.58
CA GLY A 721 -6.26 17.82 52.01
C GLY A 721 -5.12 17.76 53.00
N LYS A 722 -3.88 17.48 52.60
CA LYS A 722 -2.70 17.46 53.47
C LYS A 722 -1.85 18.75 53.42
N ASN A 723 -2.03 19.61 52.45
CA ASN A 723 -1.23 20.84 52.31
C ASN A 723 -1.92 22.10 52.83
N VAL A 724 -3.15 22.04 53.36
CA VAL A 724 -3.89 23.17 53.88
C VAL A 724 -3.81 23.30 55.42
N THR A 725 -3.15 22.37 56.13
CA THR A 725 -3.08 22.37 57.60
C THR A 725 -1.73 22.77 58.21
N THR A 726 -0.80 23.31 57.44
CA THR A 726 0.54 23.67 57.99
C THR A 726 1.05 25.10 57.66
N GLU A 727 0.20 26.02 57.23
CA GLU A 727 0.60 27.45 57.15
C GLU A 727 -0.42 28.39 57.81
N LYS A 728 -0.61 28.20 59.11
CA LYS A 728 -1.03 29.28 60.03
C LYS A 728 -0.29 29.07 61.34
N PHE A 729 0.69 29.88 61.57
CA PHE A 729 1.47 30.23 62.72
C PHE A 729 3.00 30.19 62.45
N LYS A 730 3.49 31.28 61.85
CA LYS A 730 4.51 32.14 62.41
C LYS A 730 4.63 33.38 61.55
#